data_ccb958242bb29644de99882dfc57dec7
#
_entry.id   ccb958242bb29644de99882dfc57dec7
#
_cell.length_a   1.000
_cell.length_b   1.000
_cell.length_c   1.000
_cell.angle_alpha   90.00
_cell.angle_beta   90.00
_cell.angle_gamma   90.00
#
_symmetry.space_group_name_H-M   'P 1'
#
loop_
_entity.id
_entity.type
_entity.pdbx_description
1 polymer ?
#
loop_
_entity_poly.entity_id
_entity_poly.type
_entity_poly.pdbx_seq_one_letter_code
_entity_poly.pdbx_strand_id
1 'polypeptide(L)'
;LNRIQRMVLVALFFKSFSCFAYAWPWILNNPYPRAQANKNIYYSSFSEQPKTLDPALSYSSNESLFLAQIYEPLLQYDYFKRPYQLVPLIASQMPQLRYLDVQGNLLPENSQEPPAYSVYTITIKKGIYYQPHPAFSKDKNGAYFYHHVTSGYLDEEDINQLSDFKDIGTRELIVDDYIYQIKRLANPALSSPIYGLMSDYIVGFAEYGKTLPKGNHYIDLRHYPLKGLKKLDDYSFEITLKGKYTQFLFWLAMSFFSPVPWEADFFYSQPGMLDNNITLSWFPVGTGPFMMVKNNPNRNMVLQKNPNFREEYYPSIGSDEDKKLGYLNNAGKRIPFIEKAIFTLEKESIPRWNKFLQGYYDSSVIGADSFDQAIHTNRYGKAELTPEMQKKHMYLTVELQPTTYYMGFNMLDKVVGGTSERARKLRRAISIAVNYDENIAIFHNGRGIAAQGPIPPGIFGYKEGEAGINPYVYEWKNDEAVRRPISDAKQLMAEAGYPDGIDPATGNHLILSYDVTTTGGPQDKSLFDWMRKQFAQIGIDLNVRATLYNRFQEKMRTGDTQIFSWGWVADYPDPENFLFQLYGANGKVKFSGENAANYQNPEFDRLFNLMKNRQNDAQRQRIIDEMISIVRHDAPWIWGIHPEEFILSQSWVSRVKPNTMFSSTLKYLAIDVPERNKMRFAWNQPVFWPLGLLFLLILILILPLVIAYYKKERKPAERRFIP
;
A
#
# COMPACT_ATOMS: atom_id res chain seq x y z
N LEU A 1 -70.04 -10.73 -3.07
CA LEU A 1 -69.12 -11.49 -3.92
C LEU A 1 -69.23 -12.96 -3.63
N ASN A 2 -69.66 -13.77 -4.62
CA ASN A 2 -69.78 -15.23 -4.51
C ASN A 2 -68.42 -15.86 -4.17
N ARG A 3 -68.44 -17.01 -3.47
CA ARG A 3 -67.20 -17.75 -3.09
C ARG A 3 -66.24 -17.94 -4.29
N ILE A 4 -66.72 -18.18 -5.46
CA ILE A 4 -65.98 -18.36 -6.70
C ILE A 4 -65.30 -17.04 -7.14
N GLN A 5 -65.95 -15.90 -7.02
CA GLN A 5 -65.34 -14.60 -7.33
C GLN A 5 -64.23 -14.21 -6.34
N ARG A 6 -64.33 -14.64 -5.08
CA ARG A 6 -63.27 -14.48 -4.07
C ARG A 6 -62.07 -15.37 -4.36
N MET A 7 -62.26 -16.62 -4.76
CA MET A 7 -61.18 -17.52 -5.17
C MET A 7 -60.49 -17.06 -6.43
N VAL A 8 -61.22 -16.53 -7.42
CA VAL A 8 -60.67 -15.98 -8.66
C VAL A 8 -59.84 -14.69 -8.36
N LEU A 9 -60.28 -13.81 -7.46
CA LEU A 9 -59.57 -12.62 -7.05
C LEU A 9 -58.27 -12.99 -6.31
N VAL A 10 -58.31 -14.00 -5.40
CA VAL A 10 -57.14 -14.50 -4.73
C VAL A 10 -56.15 -15.17 -5.70
N ALA A 11 -56.65 -15.98 -6.64
CA ALA A 11 -55.83 -16.63 -7.65
C ALA A 11 -55.22 -15.62 -8.65
N LEU A 12 -55.98 -14.58 -9.04
CA LEU A 12 -55.45 -13.46 -9.87
C LEU A 12 -54.43 -12.63 -9.11
N PHE A 13 -54.61 -12.42 -7.80
CA PHE A 13 -53.68 -11.73 -6.94
C PHE A 13 -52.36 -12.51 -6.81
N PHE A 14 -52.43 -13.84 -6.55
CA PHE A 14 -51.22 -14.68 -6.55
C PHE A 14 -50.57 -14.79 -7.92
N LYS A 15 -51.33 -14.83 -9.02
CA LYS A 15 -50.78 -14.83 -10.38
C LYS A 15 -50.12 -13.50 -10.75
N SER A 16 -50.71 -12.38 -10.33
CA SER A 16 -50.09 -11.04 -10.50
C SER A 16 -48.83 -10.90 -9.68
N PHE A 17 -48.81 -11.44 -8.43
CA PHE A 17 -47.64 -11.41 -7.58
C PHE A 17 -46.48 -12.31 -8.10
N SER A 18 -46.85 -13.46 -8.71
CA SER A 18 -45.86 -14.32 -9.39
C SER A 18 -45.31 -13.68 -10.66
N CYS A 19 -46.12 -12.90 -11.42
CA CYS A 19 -45.62 -12.12 -12.56
C CYS A 19 -44.72 -10.94 -12.14
N PHE A 20 -44.99 -10.31 -10.99
CA PHE A 20 -44.08 -9.28 -10.44
C PHE A 20 -42.74 -9.85 -9.97
N ALA A 21 -42.68 -11.12 -9.56
CA ALA A 21 -41.45 -11.79 -9.17
C ALA A 21 -40.53 -12.14 -10.36
N TYR A 22 -41.05 -12.17 -11.58
CA TYR A 22 -40.31 -12.64 -12.76
C TYR A 22 -39.72 -11.54 -13.66
N ALA A 23 -39.95 -10.25 -13.39
CA ALA A 23 -39.58 -9.20 -14.34
C ALA A 23 -39.08 -7.90 -13.71
N TRP A 24 -38.19 -7.96 -12.72
CA TRP A 24 -37.49 -6.76 -12.33
C TRP A 24 -36.16 -6.68 -13.10
N PRO A 25 -36.04 -5.87 -14.14
CA PRO A 25 -34.86 -5.89 -15.03
C PRO A 25 -33.66 -5.15 -14.45
N TRP A 26 -33.73 -4.70 -13.18
CA TRP A 26 -32.73 -3.81 -12.60
C TRP A 26 -32.20 -4.31 -11.27
N ILE A 27 -30.91 -4.12 -11.04
CA ILE A 27 -30.30 -4.20 -9.72
C ILE A 27 -30.60 -2.87 -9.00
N LEU A 28 -31.38 -2.92 -7.91
CA LEU A 28 -31.83 -1.70 -7.21
C LEU A 28 -30.71 -1.04 -6.39
N ASN A 29 -29.78 -1.83 -5.88
CA ASN A 29 -28.69 -1.41 -4.98
C ASN A 29 -27.33 -1.25 -5.70
N ASN A 30 -27.32 -1.20 -7.04
CA ASN A 30 -26.08 -0.99 -7.79
C ASN A 30 -25.52 0.42 -7.56
N PRO A 31 -24.30 0.56 -6.97
CA PRO A 31 -23.71 1.86 -6.69
C PRO A 31 -23.16 2.55 -7.95
N TYR A 32 -23.11 1.85 -9.08
CA TYR A 32 -22.49 2.34 -10.31
C TYR A 32 -23.53 2.78 -11.35
N PRO A 33 -23.21 3.81 -12.16
CA PRO A 33 -24.07 4.24 -13.25
C PRO A 33 -24.34 3.12 -14.26
N ARG A 34 -25.57 3.01 -14.74
CA ARG A 34 -25.96 1.99 -15.74
C ARG A 34 -25.12 2.01 -17.00
N ALA A 35 -24.69 3.20 -17.44
CA ALA A 35 -23.81 3.36 -18.60
C ALA A 35 -22.44 2.67 -18.45
N GLN A 36 -22.05 2.31 -17.23
CA GLN A 36 -20.81 1.59 -16.96
C GLN A 36 -20.96 0.06 -16.94
N ALA A 37 -22.19 -0.48 -17.00
CA ALA A 37 -22.44 -1.91 -16.83
C ALA A 37 -21.66 -2.78 -17.85
N ASN A 38 -21.60 -2.33 -19.11
CA ASN A 38 -20.93 -3.05 -20.21
C ASN A 38 -19.50 -2.56 -20.48
N LYS A 39 -18.94 -1.73 -19.59
CA LYS A 39 -17.56 -1.24 -19.70
C LYS A 39 -16.59 -2.17 -19.00
N ASN A 40 -15.38 -2.27 -19.56
CA ASN A 40 -14.30 -3.03 -18.97
C ASN A 40 -13.64 -2.21 -17.84
N ILE A 41 -14.31 -2.14 -16.68
CA ILE A 41 -13.92 -1.37 -15.52
C ILE A 41 -13.58 -2.34 -14.38
N TYR A 42 -12.43 -2.15 -13.77
CA TYR A 42 -12.05 -2.80 -12.52
C TYR A 42 -12.54 -1.97 -11.33
N TYR A 43 -13.25 -2.60 -10.40
CA TYR A 43 -13.77 -1.97 -9.20
C TYR A 43 -13.05 -2.52 -7.98
N SER A 44 -12.46 -1.63 -7.19
CA SER A 44 -11.73 -1.97 -5.98
C SER A 44 -11.94 -0.91 -4.90
N SER A 45 -11.24 -1.05 -3.78
CA SER A 45 -11.30 -0.12 -2.66
C SER A 45 -9.90 0.16 -2.11
N PHE A 46 -9.78 1.24 -1.35
CA PHE A 46 -8.63 1.56 -0.51
C PHE A 46 -9.14 2.01 0.86
N SER A 47 -8.36 1.80 1.92
CA SER A 47 -8.74 2.15 3.30
C SER A 47 -8.03 3.39 3.81
N GLU A 48 -6.80 3.64 3.33
CA GLU A 48 -5.92 4.71 3.75
C GLU A 48 -5.76 5.75 2.64
N GLN A 49 -5.91 7.01 3.00
CA GLN A 49 -5.76 8.12 2.06
C GLN A 49 -4.29 8.33 1.70
N PRO A 50 -3.92 8.39 0.41
CA PRO A 50 -2.57 8.76 0.02
C PRO A 50 -2.26 10.20 0.45
N LYS A 51 -1.02 10.44 0.87
CA LYS A 51 -0.53 11.78 1.24
C LYS A 51 -0.08 12.55 0.00
N THR A 52 0.56 11.87 -0.93
CA THR A 52 1.10 12.45 -2.16
C THR A 52 1.20 11.40 -3.24
N LEU A 53 1.11 11.83 -4.50
CA LEU A 53 1.40 11.02 -5.69
C LEU A 53 2.59 11.59 -6.49
N ASP A 54 3.43 12.41 -5.86
CA ASP A 54 4.70 12.85 -6.42
C ASP A 54 5.78 11.77 -6.21
N PRO A 55 6.41 11.24 -7.25
CA PRO A 55 7.39 10.17 -7.14
C PRO A 55 8.67 10.55 -6.38
N ALA A 56 8.94 11.86 -6.20
CA ALA A 56 10.06 12.31 -5.38
C ALA A 56 9.78 12.24 -3.87
N LEU A 57 8.50 12.22 -3.48
CA LEU A 57 8.05 12.35 -2.09
C LEU A 57 7.37 11.08 -1.55
N SER A 58 6.76 10.29 -2.44
CA SER A 58 5.96 9.14 -2.07
C SER A 58 6.84 7.94 -1.68
N TYR A 59 6.64 7.41 -0.49
CA TYR A 59 7.29 6.19 0.00
C TYR A 59 6.34 5.38 0.88
N SER A 60 5.16 5.10 0.35
CA SER A 60 4.13 4.35 1.08
C SER A 60 3.38 3.41 0.14
N SER A 61 3.03 2.21 0.63
CA SER A 61 2.34 1.18 -0.15
C SER A 61 0.95 1.62 -0.64
N ASN A 62 0.22 2.43 0.14
CA ASN A 62 -1.08 2.97 -0.27
C ASN A 62 -0.97 3.99 -1.41
N GLU A 63 0.14 4.69 -1.53
CA GLU A 63 0.46 5.60 -2.64
C GLU A 63 0.95 4.82 -3.86
N SER A 64 1.79 3.81 -3.64
CA SER A 64 2.33 2.93 -4.68
C SER A 64 1.24 2.22 -5.48
N LEU A 65 0.08 1.91 -4.87
CA LEU A 65 -1.10 1.36 -5.54
C LEU A 65 -1.50 2.18 -6.78
N PHE A 66 -1.37 3.51 -6.71
CA PHE A 66 -1.72 4.43 -7.81
C PHE A 66 -0.49 4.80 -8.65
N LEU A 67 0.61 5.16 -7.99
CA LEU A 67 1.84 5.61 -8.66
C LEU A 67 2.37 4.61 -9.68
N ALA A 68 2.45 3.34 -9.29
CA ALA A 68 3.00 2.29 -10.13
C ALA A 68 2.18 1.99 -11.39
N GLN A 69 0.95 2.51 -11.50
CA GLN A 69 0.13 2.40 -12.69
C GLN A 69 0.37 3.54 -13.69
N ILE A 70 0.97 4.65 -13.21
CA ILE A 70 1.11 5.91 -13.95
C ILE A 70 2.56 6.17 -14.34
N TYR A 71 3.48 5.95 -13.40
CA TYR A 71 4.91 6.15 -13.61
C TYR A 71 5.60 4.85 -13.98
N GLU A 72 6.60 4.94 -14.84
CA GLU A 72 7.40 3.80 -15.24
C GLU A 72 8.89 4.07 -15.00
N PRO A 73 9.53 3.33 -14.09
CA PRO A 73 10.95 3.38 -13.89
C PRO A 73 11.74 2.73 -15.05
N LEU A 74 13.04 2.74 -14.96
CA LEU A 74 13.93 2.19 -16.00
C LEU A 74 13.87 0.66 -16.09
N LEU A 75 13.75 -0.01 -14.93
CA LEU A 75 13.69 -1.46 -14.77
C LEU A 75 12.39 -1.89 -14.11
N GLN A 76 12.08 -3.17 -14.21
CA GLN A 76 10.99 -3.83 -13.45
C GLN A 76 11.40 -5.25 -13.10
N TYR A 77 10.60 -5.92 -12.25
CA TYR A 77 10.76 -7.36 -12.02
C TYR A 77 10.05 -8.14 -13.12
N ASP A 78 10.65 -9.27 -13.54
CA ASP A 78 9.98 -10.22 -14.43
C ASP A 78 8.69 -10.74 -13.77
N TYR A 79 7.59 -10.72 -14.53
CA TYR A 79 6.28 -11.02 -13.99
C TYR A 79 6.15 -12.47 -13.48
N PHE A 80 6.77 -13.44 -14.18
CA PHE A 80 6.65 -14.85 -13.86
C PHE A 80 7.82 -15.43 -13.07
N LYS A 81 9.03 -14.85 -13.17
CA LYS A 81 10.22 -15.47 -12.58
C LYS A 81 10.26 -15.34 -11.06
N ARG A 82 10.55 -16.49 -10.42
CA ARG A 82 10.87 -16.59 -8.99
C ARG A 82 12.11 -17.46 -8.84
N PRO A 83 13.12 -17.06 -8.05
CA PRO A 83 13.28 -15.78 -7.36
C PRO A 83 13.17 -14.57 -8.29
N TYR A 84 12.79 -13.42 -7.74
CA TYR A 84 12.60 -12.18 -8.50
C TYR A 84 13.86 -11.79 -9.31
N GLN A 85 13.67 -11.44 -10.58
CA GLN A 85 14.73 -10.98 -11.47
C GLN A 85 14.35 -9.64 -12.08
N LEU A 86 15.31 -8.70 -12.09
CA LEU A 86 15.14 -7.43 -12.80
C LEU A 86 15.27 -7.64 -14.31
N VAL A 87 14.40 -6.95 -15.03
CA VAL A 87 14.38 -6.87 -16.49
C VAL A 87 14.17 -5.42 -16.93
N PRO A 88 14.60 -5.04 -18.16
CA PRO A 88 14.33 -3.72 -18.69
C PRO A 88 12.84 -3.42 -18.80
N LEU A 89 12.40 -2.21 -18.36
CA LEU A 89 11.05 -1.68 -18.61
C LEU A 89 11.12 -0.58 -19.65
N ILE A 90 11.54 0.63 -19.27
CA ILE A 90 11.79 1.73 -20.18
C ILE A 90 13.20 1.69 -20.75
N ALA A 91 14.17 1.18 -19.98
CA ALA A 91 15.48 0.89 -20.52
C ALA A 91 15.38 -0.11 -21.69
N SER A 92 16.19 0.08 -22.73
CA SER A 92 16.25 -0.82 -23.90
C SER A 92 16.95 -2.15 -23.57
N GLN A 93 17.87 -2.11 -22.60
CA GLN A 93 18.64 -3.24 -22.08
C GLN A 93 19.01 -2.99 -20.61
N MET A 94 19.58 -3.98 -19.93
CA MET A 94 20.13 -3.77 -18.59
C MET A 94 21.24 -2.72 -18.64
N PRO A 95 21.33 -1.82 -17.62
CA PRO A 95 22.36 -0.81 -17.55
C PRO A 95 23.77 -1.42 -17.65
N GLN A 96 24.64 -0.81 -18.45
CA GLN A 96 26.03 -1.22 -18.56
C GLN A 96 26.83 -0.61 -17.42
N LEU A 97 27.54 -1.45 -16.67
CA LEU A 97 28.31 -1.04 -15.49
C LEU A 97 29.80 -1.03 -15.81
N ARG A 98 30.47 0.06 -15.44
CA ARG A 98 31.92 0.23 -15.50
C ARG A 98 32.45 0.67 -14.14
N TYR A 99 33.57 0.12 -13.73
CA TYR A 99 34.28 0.54 -12.51
C TYR A 99 35.48 1.42 -12.83
N LEU A 100 35.66 2.48 -12.06
CA LEU A 100 36.78 3.41 -12.23
C LEU A 100 37.59 3.54 -10.93
N ASP A 101 38.89 3.79 -11.09
CA ASP A 101 39.79 4.18 -10.00
C ASP A 101 39.57 5.64 -9.57
N VAL A 102 40.36 6.13 -8.60
CA VAL A 102 40.28 7.51 -8.09
C VAL A 102 40.70 8.56 -9.14
N GLN A 103 41.49 8.18 -10.17
CA GLN A 103 41.90 9.02 -11.29
C GLN A 103 40.85 9.00 -12.41
N GLY A 104 39.86 8.14 -12.36
CA GLY A 104 38.84 7.97 -13.39
C GLY A 104 39.22 6.99 -14.50
N ASN A 105 40.27 6.19 -14.34
CA ASN A 105 40.67 5.16 -15.30
C ASN A 105 39.80 3.91 -15.10
N LEU A 106 39.57 3.20 -16.22
CA LEU A 106 38.78 1.95 -16.19
C LEU A 106 39.51 0.85 -15.44
N LEU A 107 38.87 0.29 -14.44
CA LEU A 107 39.34 -0.92 -13.73
C LEU A 107 38.92 -2.18 -14.50
N PRO A 108 39.85 -3.16 -14.68
CA PRO A 108 39.51 -4.45 -15.22
C PRO A 108 38.42 -5.16 -14.38
N GLU A 109 37.56 -5.99 -15.00
CA GLU A 109 36.49 -6.72 -14.31
C GLU A 109 37.00 -7.59 -13.15
N ASN A 110 38.22 -8.13 -13.26
CA ASN A 110 38.85 -9.00 -12.25
C ASN A 110 39.76 -8.22 -11.28
N SER A 111 39.70 -6.89 -11.26
CA SER A 111 40.51 -6.09 -10.36
C SER A 111 40.21 -6.41 -8.89
N GLN A 112 41.28 -6.57 -8.11
CA GLN A 112 41.18 -6.69 -6.63
C GLN A 112 41.11 -5.32 -5.97
N GLU A 113 41.37 -4.26 -6.71
CA GLU A 113 41.29 -2.88 -6.23
C GLU A 113 39.81 -2.47 -6.09
N PRO A 114 39.39 -1.96 -4.92
CA PRO A 114 38.05 -1.47 -4.74
C PRO A 114 37.81 -0.25 -5.64
N PRO A 115 36.73 -0.21 -6.43
CA PRO A 115 36.45 0.90 -7.31
C PRO A 115 36.17 2.17 -6.51
N ALA A 116 36.72 3.29 -6.95
CA ALA A 116 36.39 4.61 -6.45
C ALA A 116 35.02 5.07 -6.96
N TYR A 117 34.68 4.66 -8.20
CA TYR A 117 33.41 4.99 -8.83
C TYR A 117 32.83 3.81 -9.60
N SER A 118 31.49 3.76 -9.61
CA SER A 118 30.71 2.90 -10.51
C SER A 118 29.92 3.77 -11.46
N VAL A 119 30.02 3.53 -12.77
CA VAL A 119 29.32 4.29 -13.81
C VAL A 119 28.30 3.37 -14.48
N TYR A 120 27.03 3.71 -14.35
CA TYR A 120 25.93 3.03 -15.02
C TYR A 120 25.54 3.80 -16.27
N THR A 121 25.76 3.22 -17.44
CA THR A 121 25.28 3.74 -18.73
C THR A 121 23.92 3.16 -19.03
N ILE A 122 22.93 4.00 -19.23
CA ILE A 122 21.52 3.65 -19.39
C ILE A 122 21.04 4.19 -20.74
N THR A 123 20.43 3.31 -21.54
CA THR A 123 19.79 3.69 -22.82
C THR A 123 18.31 3.36 -22.73
N ILE A 124 17.44 4.32 -23.05
CA ILE A 124 15.99 4.17 -23.04
C ILE A 124 15.43 3.82 -24.42
N LYS A 125 14.23 3.23 -24.45
CA LYS A 125 13.47 2.95 -25.67
C LYS A 125 12.96 4.25 -26.29
N LYS A 126 12.95 4.32 -27.62
CA LYS A 126 12.38 5.43 -28.41
C LYS A 126 10.88 5.27 -28.60
N GLY A 127 10.19 6.35 -28.93
CA GLY A 127 8.76 6.33 -29.27
C GLY A 127 7.81 6.13 -28.07
N ILE A 128 8.26 6.43 -26.86
CA ILE A 128 7.43 6.42 -25.66
C ILE A 128 6.93 7.83 -25.41
N TYR A 129 5.60 7.98 -25.23
CA TYR A 129 4.94 9.27 -25.07
C TYR A 129 4.31 9.39 -23.69
N TYR A 130 4.30 10.63 -23.17
CA TYR A 130 3.53 10.94 -21.98
C TYR A 130 2.03 10.86 -22.23
N GLN A 131 1.26 10.66 -21.16
CA GLN A 131 -0.19 10.83 -21.19
C GLN A 131 -0.58 12.23 -21.71
N PRO A 132 -1.77 12.39 -22.32
CA PRO A 132 -2.29 13.72 -22.68
C PRO A 132 -2.39 14.61 -21.43
N HIS A 133 -1.80 15.83 -21.50
CA HIS A 133 -1.76 16.74 -20.36
C HIS A 133 -1.69 18.21 -20.79
N PRO A 134 -2.34 19.17 -20.08
CA PRO A 134 -2.27 20.60 -20.37
C PRO A 134 -0.85 21.16 -20.40
N ALA A 135 0.05 20.68 -19.54
CA ALA A 135 1.45 21.14 -19.47
C ALA A 135 2.21 21.03 -20.80
N PHE A 136 1.78 20.12 -21.70
CA PHE A 136 2.41 19.91 -23.01
C PHE A 136 1.70 20.66 -24.14
N SER A 137 0.60 21.34 -23.86
CA SER A 137 -0.18 22.03 -24.90
C SER A 137 0.57 23.25 -25.43
N LYS A 138 0.66 23.35 -26.76
CA LYS A 138 1.35 24.43 -27.48
C LYS A 138 0.47 25.04 -28.54
N ASP A 139 0.64 26.34 -28.76
CA ASP A 139 0.01 27.05 -29.85
C ASP A 139 0.70 26.73 -31.21
N LYS A 140 0.19 27.32 -32.28
CA LYS A 140 0.70 27.14 -33.64
C LYS A 140 2.16 27.63 -33.81
N ASN A 141 2.65 28.47 -32.91
CA ASN A 141 4.00 29.01 -32.92
C ASN A 141 4.95 28.20 -32.01
N GLY A 142 4.43 27.17 -31.33
CA GLY A 142 5.21 26.33 -30.41
C GLY A 142 5.32 26.88 -29.00
N ALA A 143 4.65 27.98 -28.65
CA ALA A 143 4.58 28.49 -27.27
C ALA A 143 3.58 27.71 -26.45
N TYR A 144 3.92 27.47 -25.18
CA TYR A 144 3.02 26.73 -24.28
C TYR A 144 1.82 27.59 -23.87
N PHE A 145 0.61 27.04 -23.98
CA PHE A 145 -0.62 27.74 -23.61
C PHE A 145 -0.69 28.08 -22.12
N TYR A 146 -0.24 27.19 -21.27
CA TYR A 146 -0.47 27.27 -19.82
C TYR A 146 0.82 27.47 -19.02
N HIS A 147 1.75 28.31 -19.51
CA HIS A 147 2.97 28.67 -18.79
C HIS A 147 2.88 30.04 -18.07
N HIS A 148 1.69 30.64 -17.99
CA HIS A 148 1.42 31.88 -17.29
C HIS A 148 0.04 31.82 -16.61
N VAL A 149 -0.20 30.78 -15.80
CA VAL A 149 -1.50 30.57 -15.12
C VAL A 149 -1.51 31.29 -13.78
N THR A 150 -2.42 32.26 -13.66
CA THR A 150 -2.74 32.98 -12.41
C THR A 150 -4.09 32.53 -11.88
N SER A 151 -4.40 32.85 -10.61
CA SER A 151 -5.72 32.57 -10.04
C SER A 151 -6.82 33.30 -10.81
N GLY A 152 -6.59 34.56 -11.24
CA GLY A 152 -7.54 35.30 -12.07
C GLY A 152 -7.82 34.64 -13.42
N TYR A 153 -6.79 34.05 -14.07
CA TYR A 153 -6.99 33.29 -15.31
C TYR A 153 -7.87 32.05 -15.07
N LEU A 154 -7.69 31.33 -13.97
CA LEU A 154 -8.49 30.14 -13.66
C LEU A 154 -9.95 30.52 -13.39
N ASP A 155 -10.19 31.63 -12.68
CA ASP A 155 -11.52 32.15 -12.41
C ASP A 155 -12.25 32.59 -13.69
N GLU A 156 -11.57 33.30 -14.59
CA GLU A 156 -12.12 33.75 -15.88
C GLU A 156 -12.51 32.59 -16.78
N GLU A 157 -11.74 31.52 -16.82
CA GLU A 157 -11.97 30.33 -17.67
C GLU A 157 -12.79 29.23 -16.97
N ASP A 158 -13.25 29.46 -15.71
CA ASP A 158 -13.99 28.51 -14.87
C ASP A 158 -13.26 27.16 -14.72
N ILE A 159 -11.95 27.23 -14.50
CA ILE A 159 -11.07 26.07 -14.31
C ILE A 159 -10.93 25.76 -12.82
N ASN A 160 -11.58 24.70 -12.38
CA ASN A 160 -11.56 24.26 -10.99
C ASN A 160 -10.79 22.96 -10.77
N GLN A 161 -10.52 22.21 -11.83
CA GLN A 161 -9.82 20.93 -11.82
C GLN A 161 -9.06 20.72 -13.12
N LEU A 162 -8.13 19.74 -13.13
CA LEU A 162 -7.28 19.48 -14.30
C LEU A 162 -8.07 19.15 -15.59
N SER A 163 -9.23 18.51 -15.48
CA SER A 163 -10.08 18.17 -16.64
C SER A 163 -10.76 19.37 -17.29
N ASP A 164 -10.74 20.56 -16.69
CA ASP A 164 -11.40 21.74 -17.20
C ASP A 164 -10.52 22.50 -18.21
N PHE A 165 -9.22 22.19 -18.27
CA PHE A 165 -8.30 22.69 -19.29
C PHE A 165 -8.70 22.14 -20.67
N LYS A 166 -8.93 23.02 -21.64
CA LYS A 166 -9.43 22.68 -23.00
C LYS A 166 -8.35 22.13 -23.90
N ASP A 167 -7.15 22.71 -23.82
CA ASP A 167 -6.04 22.36 -24.71
C ASP A 167 -5.11 21.39 -24.01
N ILE A 168 -4.91 20.23 -24.61
CA ILE A 168 -4.04 19.17 -24.10
C ILE A 168 -3.02 18.75 -25.15
N GLY A 169 -1.83 18.39 -24.72
CA GLY A 169 -0.75 17.95 -25.60
C GLY A 169 -0.04 16.72 -25.05
N THR A 170 0.96 16.29 -25.76
CA THR A 170 1.88 15.23 -25.35
C THR A 170 3.24 15.46 -25.96
N ARG A 171 4.26 14.77 -25.46
CA ARG A 171 5.56 14.68 -26.11
C ARG A 171 6.25 13.35 -25.82
N GLU A 172 7.26 13.05 -26.62
CA GLU A 172 8.11 11.89 -26.42
C GLU A 172 8.96 12.02 -25.13
N LEU A 173 9.17 10.90 -24.46
CA LEU A 173 10.06 10.75 -23.34
C LEU A 173 11.52 10.79 -23.79
N ILE A 174 12.33 11.58 -23.11
CA ILE A 174 13.79 11.68 -23.30
C ILE A 174 14.52 11.53 -21.97
N VAL A 175 15.82 11.28 -22.01
CA VAL A 175 16.62 11.07 -20.79
C VAL A 175 16.69 12.28 -19.87
N ASP A 176 16.47 13.49 -20.41
CA ASP A 176 16.41 14.71 -19.60
C ASP A 176 15.32 14.63 -18.52
N ASP A 177 14.24 13.87 -18.73
CA ASP A 177 13.17 13.71 -17.77
C ASP A 177 13.59 12.84 -16.56
N TYR A 178 14.42 11.82 -16.80
CA TYR A 178 15.05 11.04 -15.72
C TYR A 178 16.11 11.86 -14.98
N ILE A 179 16.94 12.59 -15.72
CA ILE A 179 17.93 13.50 -15.15
C ILE A 179 17.24 14.56 -14.30
N TYR A 180 16.14 15.13 -14.78
CA TYR A 180 15.34 16.11 -14.07
C TYR A 180 14.77 15.54 -12.75
N GLN A 181 14.19 14.35 -12.80
CA GLN A 181 13.67 13.69 -11.60
C GLN A 181 14.78 13.39 -10.56
N ILE A 182 15.95 12.91 -10.99
CA ILE A 182 17.08 12.68 -10.07
C ILE A 182 17.53 14.00 -9.42
N LYS A 183 17.52 15.11 -10.17
CA LYS A 183 17.78 16.45 -9.63
C LYS A 183 16.68 16.89 -8.65
N ARG A 184 15.40 16.53 -8.87
CA ARG A 184 14.30 16.77 -7.91
C ARG A 184 14.55 16.01 -6.60
N LEU A 185 14.99 14.73 -6.65
CA LEU A 185 15.36 13.96 -5.46
C LEU A 185 16.51 14.63 -4.67
N ALA A 186 17.43 15.29 -5.37
CA ALA A 186 18.58 16.00 -4.77
C ALA A 186 18.22 17.42 -4.27
N ASN A 187 17.00 17.89 -4.48
CA ASN A 187 16.52 19.19 -4.02
C ASN A 187 16.03 19.10 -2.55
N PRO A 188 16.73 19.69 -1.56
CA PRO A 188 16.33 19.62 -0.16
C PRO A 188 14.96 20.23 0.13
N ALA A 189 14.48 21.18 -0.71
CA ALA A 189 13.18 21.81 -0.55
C ALA A 189 12.03 20.81 -0.72
N LEU A 190 12.21 19.73 -1.48
CA LEU A 190 11.23 18.67 -1.64
C LEU A 190 11.25 17.67 -0.47
N SER A 191 12.34 17.59 0.29
CA SER A 191 12.47 16.64 1.43
C SER A 191 12.22 15.18 1.02
N SER A 192 12.84 14.72 -0.07
CA SER A 192 12.74 13.33 -0.52
C SER A 192 13.19 12.35 0.57
N PRO A 193 12.43 11.29 0.87
CA PRO A 193 12.77 10.32 1.90
C PRO A 193 14.06 9.54 1.59
N ILE A 194 14.49 9.46 0.33
CA ILE A 194 15.73 8.80 -0.08
C ILE A 194 16.92 9.75 -0.24
N TYR A 195 16.74 11.06 0.09
CA TYR A 195 17.81 12.05 -0.06
C TYR A 195 19.07 11.65 0.68
N GLY A 196 18.96 11.24 1.94
CA GLY A 196 20.11 10.83 2.76
C GLY A 196 20.87 9.67 2.12
N LEU A 197 20.16 8.60 1.79
CA LEU A 197 20.77 7.41 1.19
C LEU A 197 21.42 7.71 -0.16
N MET A 198 20.75 8.43 -1.04
CA MET A 198 21.31 8.76 -2.37
C MET A 198 22.48 9.73 -2.29
N SER A 199 22.56 10.56 -1.25
CA SER A 199 23.71 11.44 -0.98
C SER A 199 24.99 10.66 -0.67
N ASP A 200 24.89 9.47 -0.12
CA ASP A 200 26.03 8.60 0.13
C ASP A 200 26.60 8.00 -1.17
N TYR A 201 25.73 7.79 -2.16
CA TYR A 201 26.12 7.07 -3.36
C TYR A 201 26.30 7.96 -4.60
N ILE A 202 25.32 8.78 -4.96
CA ILE A 202 25.40 9.55 -6.22
C ILE A 202 26.43 10.68 -6.07
N VAL A 203 27.39 10.73 -7.00
CA VAL A 203 28.45 11.76 -6.97
C VAL A 203 27.87 13.16 -7.09
N GLY A 204 28.19 14.02 -6.12
CA GLY A 204 27.76 15.41 -6.09
C GLY A 204 26.29 15.63 -5.68
N PHE A 205 25.56 14.61 -5.21
CA PHE A 205 24.15 14.71 -4.87
C PHE A 205 23.90 15.64 -3.67
N ALA A 206 24.63 15.47 -2.58
CA ALA A 206 24.52 16.31 -1.39
C ALA A 206 24.99 17.75 -1.64
N GLU A 207 26.01 17.92 -2.48
CA GLU A 207 26.54 19.24 -2.86
C GLU A 207 25.56 19.98 -3.76
N TYR A 208 24.86 19.28 -4.64
CA TYR A 208 23.89 19.84 -5.57
C TYR A 208 22.81 20.66 -4.85
N GLY A 209 22.22 20.12 -3.80
CA GLY A 209 21.21 20.81 -3.00
C GLY A 209 21.71 22.14 -2.40
N LYS A 210 23.02 22.27 -2.13
CA LYS A 210 23.63 23.50 -1.62
C LYS A 210 23.83 24.59 -2.68
N THR A 211 23.81 24.21 -3.96
CA THR A 211 23.96 25.13 -5.09
C THR A 211 22.64 25.75 -5.54
N LEU A 212 21.52 25.19 -5.11
CA LEU A 212 20.20 25.67 -5.48
C LEU A 212 19.84 26.96 -4.74
N PRO A 213 19.11 27.90 -5.38
CA PRO A 213 18.58 29.10 -4.71
C PRO A 213 17.70 28.71 -3.52
N LYS A 214 17.75 29.50 -2.46
CA LYS A 214 16.87 29.34 -1.31
C LYS A 214 15.58 30.15 -1.53
N GLY A 215 14.43 29.54 -1.25
CA GLY A 215 13.12 30.20 -1.34
C GLY A 215 12.01 29.20 -1.69
N ASN A 216 10.76 29.66 -1.65
CA ASN A 216 9.57 28.86 -1.95
C ASN A 216 9.05 29.08 -3.39
N HIS A 217 9.89 29.45 -4.32
CA HIS A 217 9.55 29.63 -5.73
C HIS A 217 10.10 28.48 -6.58
N TYR A 218 9.49 28.27 -7.72
CA TYR A 218 9.94 27.29 -8.70
C TYR A 218 11.41 27.53 -9.08
N ILE A 219 12.18 26.46 -9.12
CA ILE A 219 13.57 26.45 -9.57
C ILE A 219 13.64 25.58 -10.83
N ASP A 220 14.02 26.17 -11.94
CA ASP A 220 14.27 25.39 -13.15
C ASP A 220 15.57 24.58 -13.02
N LEU A 221 15.43 23.33 -12.60
CA LEU A 221 16.55 22.45 -12.34
C LEU A 221 17.38 22.10 -13.61
N ARG A 222 16.87 22.41 -14.80
CA ARG A 222 17.63 22.21 -16.07
C ARG A 222 18.93 23.02 -16.07
N HIS A 223 18.91 24.21 -15.46
CA HIS A 223 20.06 25.12 -15.42
C HIS A 223 21.15 24.77 -14.40
N TYR A 224 20.90 23.80 -13.52
CA TYR A 224 21.81 23.40 -12.45
C TYR A 224 22.39 22.01 -12.76
N PRO A 225 23.70 21.85 -13.08
CA PRO A 225 24.28 20.54 -13.35
C PRO A 225 24.50 19.74 -12.07
N LEU A 226 24.14 18.45 -12.08
CA LEU A 226 24.48 17.49 -11.02
C LEU A 226 25.66 16.66 -11.50
N LYS A 227 26.79 16.69 -10.76
CA LYS A 227 28.09 16.15 -11.18
C LYS A 227 28.06 14.66 -11.52
N GLY A 228 27.22 13.88 -10.81
CA GLY A 228 27.07 12.44 -11.02
C GLY A 228 26.20 12.05 -12.21
N LEU A 229 25.62 13.01 -12.94
CA LEU A 229 24.76 12.75 -14.11
C LEU A 229 25.38 13.31 -15.37
N LYS A 230 25.39 12.51 -16.43
CA LYS A 230 25.91 12.95 -17.74
C LYS A 230 24.96 12.49 -18.84
N LYS A 231 24.35 13.44 -19.55
CA LYS A 231 23.61 13.16 -20.78
C LYS A 231 24.64 12.82 -21.89
N LEU A 232 24.40 11.74 -22.62
CA LEU A 232 25.18 11.35 -23.80
C LEU A 232 24.46 11.76 -25.06
N ASP A 233 23.17 11.45 -25.15
CA ASP A 233 22.24 11.85 -26.22
C ASP A 233 20.80 11.90 -25.64
N ASP A 234 19.77 12.08 -26.49
CA ASP A 234 18.39 12.18 -26.03
C ASP A 234 17.84 10.87 -25.47
N TYR A 235 18.50 9.74 -25.66
CA TYR A 235 18.09 8.43 -25.23
C TYR A 235 19.10 7.68 -24.36
N SER A 236 20.26 8.31 -24.09
CA SER A 236 21.34 7.68 -23.31
C SER A 236 21.93 8.65 -22.29
N PHE A 237 22.15 8.19 -21.07
CA PHE A 237 22.80 8.96 -20.01
C PHE A 237 23.59 8.06 -19.06
N GLU A 238 24.43 8.67 -18.24
CA GLU A 238 25.24 8.00 -17.24
C GLU A 238 24.89 8.49 -15.83
N ILE A 239 24.88 7.55 -14.87
CA ILE A 239 24.83 7.83 -13.43
C ILE A 239 26.13 7.33 -12.81
N THR A 240 26.85 8.22 -12.14
CA THR A 240 28.11 7.91 -11.46
C THR A 240 27.87 7.80 -9.95
N LEU A 241 28.22 6.66 -9.38
CA LEU A 241 28.17 6.40 -7.94
C LEU A 241 29.58 6.40 -7.34
N LYS A 242 29.67 6.74 -6.07
CA LYS A 242 30.86 6.57 -5.21
C LYS A 242 30.99 5.08 -4.85
N GLY A 243 32.15 4.50 -5.06
CA GLY A 243 32.44 3.11 -4.72
C GLY A 243 31.57 2.10 -5.49
N LYS A 244 31.26 0.99 -4.83
CA LYS A 244 30.43 -0.09 -5.36
C LYS A 244 29.12 -0.18 -4.58
N TYR A 245 28.00 -0.17 -5.29
CA TYR A 245 26.68 -0.35 -4.70
C TYR A 245 25.81 -1.21 -5.63
N THR A 246 25.82 -2.51 -5.38
CA THR A 246 25.17 -3.51 -6.25
C THR A 246 23.65 -3.42 -6.24
N GLN A 247 23.05 -2.94 -5.13
CA GLN A 247 21.63 -2.76 -4.96
C GLN A 247 21.05 -1.59 -5.76
N PHE A 248 21.91 -0.74 -6.35
CA PHE A 248 21.44 0.40 -7.12
C PHE A 248 20.50 0.04 -8.28
N LEU A 249 20.67 -1.15 -8.86
CA LEU A 249 19.76 -1.63 -9.91
C LEU A 249 18.31 -1.81 -9.41
N PHE A 250 18.12 -2.16 -8.14
CA PHE A 250 16.77 -2.25 -7.55
C PHE A 250 16.13 -0.86 -7.45
N TRP A 251 16.91 0.17 -7.11
CA TRP A 251 16.43 1.54 -7.07
C TRP A 251 15.95 2.03 -8.44
N LEU A 252 16.61 1.60 -9.53
CA LEU A 252 16.19 1.91 -10.89
C LEU A 252 14.86 1.23 -11.30
N ALA A 253 14.32 0.33 -10.46
CA ALA A 253 13.00 -0.26 -10.64
C ALA A 253 11.93 0.38 -9.74
N MET A 254 12.29 1.38 -8.92
CA MET A 254 11.38 2.08 -8.02
C MET A 254 10.86 3.38 -8.62
N SER A 255 9.69 3.82 -8.20
CA SER A 255 9.03 5.04 -8.67
C SER A 255 9.87 6.31 -8.49
N PHE A 256 10.77 6.34 -7.52
CA PHE A 256 11.71 7.47 -7.32
C PHE A 256 12.52 7.79 -8.57
N PHE A 257 12.90 6.77 -9.33
CA PHE A 257 13.67 6.89 -10.58
C PHE A 257 12.78 6.83 -11.82
N SER A 258 11.50 7.16 -11.69
CA SER A 258 10.61 7.36 -12.84
C SER A 258 10.77 8.78 -13.42
N PRO A 259 10.51 8.99 -14.71
CA PRO A 259 10.72 10.29 -15.34
C PRO A 259 9.64 11.29 -14.91
N VAL A 260 10.05 12.53 -14.66
CA VAL A 260 9.15 13.67 -14.48
C VAL A 260 9.54 14.77 -15.47
N PRO A 261 8.64 15.16 -16.37
CA PRO A 261 8.91 16.21 -17.35
C PRO A 261 8.93 17.58 -16.66
N TRP A 262 9.92 18.41 -17.00
CA TRP A 262 10.05 19.75 -16.43
C TRP A 262 8.80 20.62 -16.70
N GLU A 263 8.11 20.37 -17.81
CA GLU A 263 6.88 21.09 -18.16
C GLU A 263 5.77 20.86 -17.14
N ALA A 264 5.64 19.63 -16.62
CA ALA A 264 4.66 19.33 -15.58
C ALA A 264 5.05 19.98 -14.25
N ASP A 265 6.33 19.89 -13.85
CA ASP A 265 6.81 20.50 -12.62
C ASP A 265 6.62 22.04 -12.65
N PHE A 266 6.94 22.68 -13.78
CA PHE A 266 6.68 24.10 -13.99
C PHE A 266 5.18 24.44 -13.98
N PHE A 267 4.36 23.69 -14.73
CA PHE A 267 2.92 23.90 -14.83
C PHE A 267 2.27 23.94 -13.45
N TYR A 268 2.56 22.94 -12.61
CA TYR A 268 2.00 22.84 -11.28
C TYR A 268 2.59 23.81 -10.24
N SER A 269 3.75 24.38 -10.53
CA SER A 269 4.39 25.37 -9.63
C SER A 269 3.86 26.80 -9.77
N GLN A 270 3.01 27.05 -10.76
CA GLN A 270 2.48 28.38 -11.02
C GLN A 270 1.50 28.83 -9.93
N PRO A 271 1.45 30.13 -9.58
CA PRO A 271 0.63 30.63 -8.47
C PRO A 271 -0.84 30.20 -8.55
N GLY A 272 -1.50 30.33 -9.71
CA GLY A 272 -2.88 29.93 -9.89
C GLY A 272 -3.12 28.44 -9.61
N MET A 273 -2.18 27.59 -9.96
CA MET A 273 -2.26 26.15 -9.71
C MET A 273 -2.12 25.82 -8.23
N LEU A 274 -1.17 26.46 -7.54
CA LEU A 274 -0.92 26.28 -6.11
C LEU A 274 -2.10 26.77 -5.27
N ASP A 275 -2.66 27.93 -5.59
CA ASP A 275 -3.79 28.52 -4.88
C ASP A 275 -5.05 27.63 -4.97
N ASN A 276 -5.23 26.91 -6.08
CA ASN A 276 -6.34 25.99 -6.30
C ASN A 276 -6.02 24.52 -5.93
N ASN A 277 -4.87 24.28 -5.33
CA ASN A 277 -4.41 22.93 -4.94
C ASN A 277 -4.37 21.92 -6.11
N ILE A 278 -4.10 22.42 -7.33
CA ILE A 278 -3.87 21.60 -8.51
C ILE A 278 -2.35 21.37 -8.62
N THR A 279 -1.86 20.26 -8.10
CA THR A 279 -0.43 20.01 -7.93
C THR A 279 -0.01 18.66 -8.47
N LEU A 280 1.29 18.47 -8.71
CA LEU A 280 1.86 17.19 -9.12
C LEU A 280 1.60 16.08 -8.07
N SER A 281 1.52 16.45 -6.79
CA SER A 281 1.16 15.52 -5.70
C SER A 281 -0.23 14.91 -5.83
N TRP A 282 -1.14 15.56 -6.58
CA TRP A 282 -2.51 15.07 -6.76
C TRP A 282 -2.81 14.61 -8.18
N PHE A 283 -2.09 15.14 -9.17
CA PHE A 283 -2.32 14.83 -10.58
C PHE A 283 -1.01 14.43 -11.26
N PRO A 284 -0.56 13.18 -11.03
CA PRO A 284 0.69 12.66 -11.58
C PRO A 284 0.68 12.61 -13.11
N VAL A 285 1.85 12.82 -13.72
CA VAL A 285 2.04 12.82 -15.17
C VAL A 285 3.09 11.78 -15.55
N GLY A 286 2.67 10.71 -16.21
CA GLY A 286 3.53 9.58 -16.52
C GLY A 286 3.36 9.01 -17.93
N THR A 287 4.16 7.99 -18.21
CA THR A 287 4.16 7.22 -19.47
C THR A 287 3.45 5.86 -19.31
N GLY A 288 2.99 5.56 -18.11
CA GLY A 288 2.44 4.26 -17.74
C GLY A 288 1.12 3.89 -18.41
N PRO A 289 0.65 2.66 -18.17
CA PRO A 289 -0.57 2.12 -18.80
C PRO A 289 -1.85 2.87 -18.41
N PHE A 290 -1.83 3.61 -17.31
CA PHE A 290 -2.98 4.37 -16.83
C PHE A 290 -2.60 5.82 -16.50
N MET A 291 -3.60 6.69 -16.46
CA MET A 291 -3.50 8.08 -16.01
C MET A 291 -4.59 8.37 -14.98
N MET A 292 -4.34 9.29 -14.06
CA MET A 292 -5.30 9.73 -13.06
C MET A 292 -6.28 10.72 -13.69
N VAL A 293 -7.56 10.36 -13.77
CA VAL A 293 -8.60 11.25 -14.33
C VAL A 293 -9.51 11.82 -13.24
N LYS A 294 -9.51 11.23 -12.05
CA LYS A 294 -10.20 11.78 -10.88
C LYS A 294 -9.44 11.42 -9.63
N ASN A 295 -9.10 12.42 -8.85
CA ASN A 295 -8.49 12.26 -7.55
C ASN A 295 -9.35 12.91 -6.47
N ASN A 296 -10.10 12.09 -5.75
CA ASN A 296 -10.80 12.50 -4.54
C ASN A 296 -10.51 11.45 -3.45
N PRO A 297 -9.46 11.63 -2.65
CA PRO A 297 -9.03 10.66 -1.65
C PRO A 297 -10.06 10.46 -0.52
N ASN A 298 -11.04 11.36 -0.40
CA ASN A 298 -12.15 11.23 0.56
C ASN A 298 -13.34 10.42 0.01
N ARG A 299 -13.33 10.08 -1.28
CA ARG A 299 -14.45 9.36 -1.91
C ARG A 299 -13.98 8.27 -2.87
N ASN A 300 -13.39 8.66 -4.00
CA ASN A 300 -12.90 7.73 -5.01
C ASN A 300 -11.79 8.33 -5.86
N MET A 301 -10.88 7.46 -6.25
CA MET A 301 -9.79 7.74 -7.19
C MET A 301 -10.01 6.90 -8.45
N VAL A 302 -9.83 7.50 -9.62
CA VAL A 302 -10.14 6.86 -10.90
C VAL A 302 -8.93 6.92 -11.81
N LEU A 303 -8.45 5.76 -12.19
CA LEU A 303 -7.45 5.56 -13.23
C LEU A 303 -8.14 5.21 -14.55
N GLN A 304 -7.69 5.79 -15.64
CA GLN A 304 -8.14 5.50 -16.99
C GLN A 304 -6.97 5.06 -17.86
N LYS A 305 -7.19 4.13 -18.78
CA LYS A 305 -6.18 3.70 -19.74
C LYS A 305 -5.57 4.91 -20.44
N ASN A 306 -4.23 5.00 -20.44
CA ASN A 306 -3.49 6.03 -21.13
C ASN A 306 -3.58 5.77 -22.66
N PRO A 307 -4.16 6.68 -23.45
CA PRO A 307 -4.28 6.48 -24.91
C PRO A 307 -2.92 6.44 -25.62
N ASN A 308 -1.90 7.05 -25.03
CA ASN A 308 -0.53 7.10 -25.55
C ASN A 308 0.34 5.93 -25.07
N PHE A 309 -0.23 5.00 -24.27
CA PHE A 309 0.55 3.85 -23.81
C PHE A 309 0.99 2.99 -24.99
N ARG A 310 2.29 2.68 -25.01
CA ARG A 310 2.93 1.88 -26.06
C ARG A 310 2.31 0.49 -26.23
N GLU A 311 2.66 -0.17 -27.30
CA GLU A 311 2.33 -1.59 -27.48
C GLU A 311 3.15 -2.45 -26.51
N GLU A 312 2.44 -3.12 -25.63
CA GLU A 312 2.99 -4.09 -24.69
C GLU A 312 2.06 -5.31 -24.65
N TYR A 313 2.65 -6.48 -24.49
CA TYR A 313 1.91 -7.75 -24.54
C TYR A 313 2.05 -8.52 -23.23
N TYR A 314 1.00 -9.24 -22.87
CA TYR A 314 1.03 -10.11 -21.70
C TYR A 314 2.14 -11.17 -21.89
N PRO A 315 3.00 -11.43 -20.88
CA PRO A 315 4.11 -12.36 -21.00
C PRO A 315 3.66 -13.78 -21.37
N SER A 316 4.42 -14.41 -22.27
CA SER A 316 4.08 -15.74 -22.80
C SER A 316 4.92 -16.88 -22.22
N ILE A 317 5.95 -16.53 -21.44
CA ILE A 317 6.89 -17.49 -20.86
C ILE A 317 6.66 -17.54 -19.35
N GLY A 318 6.30 -18.72 -18.85
CA GLY A 318 6.12 -19.03 -17.43
C GLY A 318 6.44 -20.50 -17.17
N SER A 319 6.38 -20.94 -15.92
CA SER A 319 6.57 -22.33 -15.52
C SER A 319 5.36 -23.21 -15.90
N ASP A 320 5.53 -24.53 -15.85
CA ASP A 320 4.41 -25.47 -16.03
C ASP A 320 3.34 -25.30 -14.94
N GLU A 321 3.74 -24.90 -13.74
CA GLU A 321 2.82 -24.56 -12.67
C GLU A 321 2.01 -23.30 -12.98
N ASP A 322 2.65 -22.25 -13.52
CA ASP A 322 1.95 -21.02 -13.95
C ASP A 322 0.88 -21.32 -15.01
N LYS A 323 1.20 -22.23 -15.94
CA LYS A 323 0.26 -22.70 -16.95
C LYS A 323 -0.90 -23.49 -16.34
N LYS A 324 -0.61 -24.41 -15.42
CA LYS A 324 -1.61 -25.24 -14.72
C LYS A 324 -2.55 -24.38 -13.87
N LEU A 325 -2.04 -23.32 -13.24
CA LEU A 325 -2.81 -22.38 -12.44
C LEU A 325 -3.61 -21.35 -13.29
N GLY A 326 -3.43 -21.36 -14.61
CA GLY A 326 -4.16 -20.50 -15.55
C GLY A 326 -3.59 -19.08 -15.67
N TYR A 327 -2.41 -18.80 -15.14
CA TYR A 327 -1.79 -17.48 -15.24
C TYR A 327 -1.37 -17.12 -16.67
N LEU A 328 -1.21 -18.10 -17.56
CA LEU A 328 -0.85 -17.90 -18.97
C LEU A 328 -2.06 -17.81 -19.92
N ASN A 329 -3.31 -17.79 -19.42
CA ASN A 329 -4.51 -17.75 -20.26
C ASN A 329 -4.61 -16.50 -21.16
N ASN A 330 -3.91 -15.43 -20.81
CA ASN A 330 -3.85 -14.18 -21.56
C ASN A 330 -2.52 -13.96 -22.29
N ALA A 331 -1.65 -14.99 -22.34
CA ALA A 331 -0.33 -14.89 -23.00
C ALA A 331 -0.43 -14.33 -24.42
N GLY A 332 0.45 -13.40 -24.76
CA GLY A 332 0.56 -12.76 -26.08
C GLY A 332 -0.56 -11.79 -26.44
N LYS A 333 -1.52 -11.52 -25.57
CA LYS A 333 -2.56 -10.50 -25.81
C LYS A 333 -2.02 -9.11 -25.44
N ARG A 334 -2.45 -8.08 -26.17
CA ARG A 334 -2.07 -6.68 -25.88
C ARG A 334 -2.65 -6.22 -24.56
N ILE A 335 -1.83 -5.57 -23.73
CA ILE A 335 -2.21 -4.98 -22.44
C ILE A 335 -2.18 -3.44 -22.50
N PRO A 336 -2.83 -2.70 -21.56
CA PRO A 336 -3.72 -3.18 -20.49
C PRO A 336 -5.09 -3.64 -21.01
N PHE A 337 -5.70 -4.63 -20.33
CA PHE A 337 -7.02 -5.16 -20.73
C PHE A 337 -8.16 -4.27 -20.30
N ILE A 338 -8.07 -3.66 -19.10
CA ILE A 338 -9.11 -2.81 -18.54
C ILE A 338 -9.04 -1.39 -19.11
N GLU A 339 -10.20 -0.76 -19.27
CA GLU A 339 -10.30 0.65 -19.73
C GLU A 339 -10.17 1.64 -18.57
N LYS A 340 -10.63 1.23 -17.39
CA LYS A 340 -10.72 2.09 -16.22
C LYS A 340 -10.61 1.26 -14.93
N ALA A 341 -10.00 1.83 -13.89
CA ALA A 341 -10.05 1.30 -12.54
C ALA A 341 -10.63 2.35 -11.59
N ILE A 342 -11.61 1.96 -10.78
CA ILE A 342 -12.29 2.81 -9.81
C ILE A 342 -12.00 2.26 -8.42
N PHE A 343 -11.29 3.06 -7.63
CA PHE A 343 -10.98 2.76 -6.24
C PHE A 343 -11.87 3.63 -5.34
N THR A 344 -12.63 3.01 -4.45
CA THR A 344 -13.51 3.70 -3.50
C THR A 344 -12.92 3.64 -2.10
N LEU A 345 -12.99 4.75 -1.35
CA LEU A 345 -12.56 4.76 0.05
C LEU A 345 -13.53 3.93 0.90
N GLU A 346 -13.01 2.87 1.52
CA GLU A 346 -13.72 2.02 2.48
C GLU A 346 -12.86 1.86 3.73
N LYS A 347 -13.13 2.68 4.72
CA LYS A 347 -12.35 2.68 5.98
C LYS A 347 -12.59 1.43 6.82
N GLU A 348 -13.78 0.83 6.71
CA GLU A 348 -14.18 -0.32 7.51
C GLU A 348 -14.21 -1.61 6.67
N SER A 349 -13.81 -2.72 7.28
CA SER A 349 -13.73 -4.05 6.65
C SER A 349 -15.10 -4.60 6.28
N ILE A 350 -16.10 -4.48 7.15
CA ILE A 350 -17.43 -5.09 6.97
C ILE A 350 -18.21 -4.49 5.78
N PRO A 351 -18.33 -3.15 5.60
CA PRO A 351 -18.94 -2.57 4.40
C PRO A 351 -18.23 -2.98 3.11
N ARG A 352 -16.88 -2.99 3.12
CA ARG A 352 -16.07 -3.44 1.99
C ARG A 352 -16.38 -4.89 1.62
N TRP A 353 -16.41 -5.78 2.60
CA TRP A 353 -16.72 -7.20 2.43
C TRP A 353 -18.12 -7.44 1.88
N ASN A 354 -19.13 -6.76 2.44
CA ASN A 354 -20.51 -6.87 1.96
C ASN A 354 -20.66 -6.43 0.49
N LYS A 355 -20.01 -5.35 0.09
CA LYS A 355 -19.97 -4.90 -1.30
C LYS A 355 -19.26 -5.91 -2.21
N PHE A 356 -18.18 -6.54 -1.74
CA PHE A 356 -17.51 -7.61 -2.46
C PHE A 356 -18.45 -8.83 -2.65
N LEU A 357 -19.14 -9.29 -1.62
CA LEU A 357 -20.08 -10.40 -1.71
C LEU A 357 -21.25 -10.14 -2.67
N GLN A 358 -21.64 -8.88 -2.84
CA GLN A 358 -22.62 -8.41 -3.83
C GLN A 358 -22.04 -8.28 -5.25
N GLY A 359 -20.75 -8.53 -5.42
CA GLY A 359 -20.05 -8.39 -6.70
C GLY A 359 -19.74 -6.95 -7.10
N TYR A 360 -19.79 -5.99 -6.16
CA TYR A 360 -19.46 -4.58 -6.45
C TYR A 360 -17.98 -4.27 -6.40
N TYR A 361 -17.18 -5.15 -5.76
CA TYR A 361 -15.72 -5.17 -5.90
C TYR A 361 -15.29 -6.46 -6.58
N ASP A 362 -14.27 -6.37 -7.44
CA ASP A 362 -13.78 -7.48 -8.25
C ASP A 362 -12.82 -8.38 -7.45
N SER A 363 -12.13 -7.82 -6.45
CA SER A 363 -11.34 -8.55 -5.45
C SER A 363 -11.39 -7.86 -4.09
N SER A 364 -11.10 -8.59 -3.02
CA SER A 364 -11.03 -8.08 -1.66
C SER A 364 -10.05 -8.88 -0.81
N VAL A 365 -9.29 -8.19 0.02
CA VAL A 365 -8.57 -8.82 1.14
C VAL A 365 -9.60 -9.32 2.16
N ILE A 366 -9.38 -10.52 2.70
CA ILE A 366 -10.24 -11.13 3.72
C ILE A 366 -9.81 -10.59 5.09
N GLY A 367 -10.64 -9.74 5.68
CA GLY A 367 -10.45 -9.24 7.05
C GLY A 367 -10.68 -10.31 8.11
N ALA A 368 -10.22 -10.07 9.34
CA ALA A 368 -10.43 -10.98 10.46
C ALA A 368 -11.92 -11.24 10.73
N ASP A 369 -12.75 -10.20 10.66
CA ASP A 369 -14.20 -10.26 10.87
C ASP A 369 -14.96 -11.10 9.84
N SER A 370 -14.35 -11.33 8.67
CA SER A 370 -14.98 -12.04 7.54
C SER A 370 -14.32 -13.38 7.24
N PHE A 371 -13.33 -13.75 8.06
CA PHE A 371 -12.50 -14.93 7.80
C PHE A 371 -13.35 -16.20 7.75
N ASP A 372 -14.13 -16.48 8.77
CA ASP A 372 -14.94 -17.70 8.90
C ASP A 372 -16.06 -17.80 7.84
N GLN A 373 -16.47 -16.66 7.25
CA GLN A 373 -17.41 -16.69 6.11
C GLN A 373 -16.74 -17.17 4.82
N ALA A 374 -15.45 -16.87 4.65
CA ALA A 374 -14.73 -17.14 3.42
C ALA A 374 -13.91 -18.42 3.47
N ILE A 375 -13.32 -18.72 4.62
CA ILE A 375 -12.28 -19.71 4.80
C ILE A 375 -12.68 -20.71 5.89
N HIS A 376 -12.36 -21.98 5.67
CA HIS A 376 -12.30 -23.01 6.68
C HIS A 376 -10.96 -23.74 6.60
N THR A 377 -10.50 -24.25 7.73
CA THR A 377 -9.28 -25.03 7.79
C THR A 377 -9.62 -26.51 7.60
N ASN A 378 -9.04 -27.17 6.62
CA ASN A 378 -9.23 -28.58 6.41
C ASN A 378 -8.48 -29.42 7.46
N ARG A 379 -8.71 -30.76 7.45
CA ARG A 379 -8.08 -31.71 8.39
C ARG A 379 -6.54 -31.71 8.38
N TYR A 380 -5.91 -31.11 7.39
CA TYR A 380 -4.45 -30.99 7.26
C TYR A 380 -3.93 -29.61 7.66
N GLY A 381 -4.77 -28.76 8.26
CA GLY A 381 -4.39 -27.39 8.64
C GLY A 381 -4.35 -26.39 7.49
N LYS A 382 -4.73 -26.80 6.25
CA LYS A 382 -4.70 -25.92 5.08
C LYS A 382 -5.99 -25.10 4.98
N ALA A 383 -5.85 -23.80 4.71
CA ALA A 383 -6.95 -22.91 4.44
C ALA A 383 -7.60 -23.21 3.08
N GLU A 384 -8.93 -23.38 3.08
CA GLU A 384 -9.74 -23.62 1.88
C GLU A 384 -10.98 -22.73 1.90
N LEU A 385 -11.52 -22.45 0.72
CA LEU A 385 -12.76 -21.68 0.60
C LEU A 385 -13.94 -22.47 1.19
N THR A 386 -14.83 -21.75 1.87
CA THR A 386 -16.12 -22.30 2.30
C THR A 386 -16.95 -22.77 1.10
N PRO A 387 -17.88 -23.73 1.29
CA PRO A 387 -18.76 -24.22 0.21
C PRO A 387 -19.55 -23.10 -0.49
N GLU A 388 -19.89 -22.03 0.26
CA GLU A 388 -20.58 -20.86 -0.31
C GLU A 388 -19.70 -20.13 -1.31
N MET A 389 -18.43 -19.86 -0.98
CA MET A 389 -17.48 -19.17 -1.88
C MET A 389 -17.11 -20.05 -3.07
N GLN A 390 -16.97 -21.36 -2.84
CA GLN A 390 -16.75 -22.33 -3.93
C GLN A 390 -17.93 -22.35 -4.92
N LYS A 391 -19.17 -22.33 -4.42
CA LYS A 391 -20.39 -22.28 -5.27
C LYS A 391 -20.47 -21.01 -6.11
N LYS A 392 -19.89 -19.91 -5.63
CA LYS A 392 -19.75 -18.64 -6.38
C LYS A 392 -18.58 -18.65 -7.35
N HIS A 393 -17.84 -19.75 -7.45
CA HIS A 393 -16.63 -19.92 -8.27
C HIS A 393 -15.54 -18.87 -8.01
N MET A 394 -15.49 -18.32 -6.80
CA MET A 394 -14.44 -17.42 -6.37
C MET A 394 -13.11 -18.18 -6.25
N TYR A 395 -11.99 -17.49 -6.32
CA TYR A 395 -10.69 -18.10 -6.07
C TYR A 395 -9.89 -17.35 -5.01
N LEU A 396 -9.18 -18.14 -4.20
CA LEU A 396 -8.33 -17.65 -3.13
C LEU A 396 -6.89 -17.55 -3.59
N THR A 397 -6.26 -16.42 -3.32
CA THR A 397 -4.81 -16.23 -3.37
C THR A 397 -4.30 -16.08 -1.95
N VAL A 398 -3.32 -16.90 -1.57
CA VAL A 398 -2.66 -16.84 -0.25
C VAL A 398 -1.19 -16.54 -0.49
N GLU A 399 -0.67 -15.52 0.17
CA GLU A 399 0.70 -15.08 -0.03
C GLU A 399 1.32 -14.55 1.26
N LEU A 400 2.47 -15.12 1.64
CA LEU A 400 3.31 -14.58 2.69
C LEU A 400 3.96 -13.30 2.16
N GLN A 401 3.66 -12.18 2.81
CA GLN A 401 4.17 -10.88 2.39
C GLN A 401 5.62 -10.70 2.83
N PRO A 402 6.50 -10.18 1.98
CA PRO A 402 7.85 -9.81 2.38
C PRO A 402 7.81 -8.52 3.20
N THR A 403 7.16 -8.61 4.35
CA THR A 403 6.82 -7.49 5.22
C THR A 403 7.17 -7.82 6.66
N THR A 404 7.64 -6.83 7.39
CA THR A 404 7.85 -6.92 8.83
C THR A 404 7.10 -5.80 9.52
N TYR A 405 6.06 -6.13 10.29
CA TYR A 405 5.45 -5.19 11.23
C TYR A 405 6.18 -5.27 12.58
N TYR A 406 6.33 -4.14 13.23
CA TYR A 406 7.04 -4.03 14.50
C TYR A 406 6.48 -2.90 15.37
N MET A 407 6.74 -2.98 16.66
CA MET A 407 6.58 -1.86 17.58
C MET A 407 7.98 -1.28 17.84
N GLY A 408 8.18 -0.01 17.53
CA GLY A 408 9.46 0.69 17.65
C GLY A 408 9.51 1.56 18.90
N PHE A 409 10.71 1.69 19.48
CA PHE A 409 11.01 2.67 20.51
C PHE A 409 11.74 3.85 19.88
N ASN A 410 11.29 5.07 20.15
CA ASN A 410 12.05 6.24 19.73
C ASN A 410 13.32 6.35 20.58
N MET A 411 14.46 6.07 19.98
CA MET A 411 15.75 6.06 20.69
C MET A 411 16.21 7.46 21.13
N LEU A 412 15.52 8.52 20.72
CA LEU A 412 15.72 9.90 21.21
C LEU A 412 14.93 10.18 22.50
N ASP A 413 13.99 9.32 22.88
CA ASP A 413 13.19 9.47 24.09
C ASP A 413 14.04 9.27 25.37
N LYS A 414 13.70 10.00 26.42
CA LYS A 414 14.49 9.99 27.68
C LYS A 414 14.24 8.75 28.54
N VAL A 415 13.11 8.06 28.38
CA VAL A 415 12.70 6.92 29.20
C VAL A 415 13.00 5.61 28.48
N VAL A 416 12.46 5.42 27.28
CA VAL A 416 12.61 4.18 26.52
C VAL A 416 13.80 4.21 25.57
N GLY A 417 14.35 5.37 25.25
CA GLY A 417 15.44 5.54 24.29
C GLY A 417 16.84 5.40 24.88
N GLY A 418 17.83 5.66 24.03
CA GLY A 418 19.25 5.61 24.39
C GLY A 418 19.81 4.21 24.55
N THR A 419 21.11 4.17 24.91
CA THR A 419 21.92 2.93 24.97
C THR A 419 22.20 2.45 26.41
N SER A 420 21.62 3.09 27.43
CA SER A 420 21.80 2.72 28.81
C SER A 420 21.25 1.32 29.14
N GLU A 421 21.88 0.59 30.07
CA GLU A 421 21.38 -0.71 30.55
C GLU A 421 19.94 -0.62 31.08
N ARG A 422 19.62 0.47 31.78
CA ARG A 422 18.29 0.73 32.31
C ARG A 422 17.26 0.73 31.20
N ALA A 423 17.45 1.54 30.14
CA ALA A 423 16.51 1.65 29.02
C ALA A 423 16.45 0.34 28.22
N ARG A 424 17.59 -0.34 28.03
CA ARG A 424 17.63 -1.64 27.34
C ARG A 424 16.82 -2.70 28.07
N LYS A 425 16.98 -2.82 29.41
CA LYS A 425 16.21 -3.76 30.22
C LYS A 425 14.72 -3.45 30.18
N LEU A 426 14.33 -2.17 30.22
CA LEU A 426 12.94 -1.75 30.06
C LEU A 426 12.37 -2.18 28.72
N ARG A 427 13.07 -1.94 27.60
CA ARG A 427 12.63 -2.37 26.27
C ARG A 427 12.50 -3.89 26.15
N ARG A 428 13.44 -4.66 26.72
CA ARG A 428 13.37 -6.12 26.75
C ARG A 428 12.22 -6.63 27.62
N ALA A 429 11.94 -6.02 28.76
CA ALA A 429 10.80 -6.34 29.60
C ALA A 429 9.48 -6.17 28.82
N ILE A 430 9.32 -5.04 28.11
CA ILE A 430 8.16 -4.79 27.26
C ILE A 430 8.12 -5.82 26.12
N SER A 431 9.24 -6.18 25.52
CA SER A 431 9.30 -7.19 24.44
C SER A 431 8.83 -8.58 24.88
N ILE A 432 9.10 -8.97 26.12
CA ILE A 432 8.57 -10.21 26.69
C ILE A 432 7.07 -10.07 26.99
N ALA A 433 6.62 -8.94 27.52
CA ALA A 433 5.24 -8.72 27.90
C ALA A 433 4.28 -8.68 26.70
N VAL A 434 4.68 -8.06 25.58
CA VAL A 434 3.85 -7.96 24.37
C VAL A 434 3.90 -9.27 23.58
N ASN A 435 2.82 -10.06 23.65
CA ASN A 435 2.73 -11.40 23.08
C ASN A 435 2.20 -11.38 21.64
N TYR A 436 3.10 -11.34 20.64
CA TYR A 436 2.68 -11.35 19.23
C TYR A 436 2.15 -12.70 18.74
N ASP A 437 2.46 -13.83 19.39
CA ASP A 437 1.83 -15.12 19.06
C ASP A 437 0.33 -15.07 19.39
N GLU A 438 -0.02 -14.52 20.56
CA GLU A 438 -1.41 -14.27 20.95
C GLU A 438 -2.09 -13.23 20.03
N ASN A 439 -1.37 -12.17 19.66
CA ASN A 439 -1.86 -11.17 18.72
C ASN A 439 -2.26 -11.79 17.37
N ILE A 440 -1.39 -12.63 16.80
CA ILE A 440 -1.64 -13.35 15.55
C ILE A 440 -2.87 -14.26 15.68
N ALA A 441 -2.97 -15.01 16.79
CA ALA A 441 -4.11 -15.89 17.01
C ALA A 441 -5.44 -15.13 17.11
N ILE A 442 -5.48 -14.01 17.84
CA ILE A 442 -6.72 -13.27 18.12
C ILE A 442 -7.10 -12.35 16.95
N PHE A 443 -6.16 -11.56 16.43
CA PHE A 443 -6.47 -10.47 15.48
C PHE A 443 -6.20 -10.82 14.01
N HIS A 444 -5.43 -11.88 13.77
CA HIS A 444 -5.07 -12.32 12.41
C HIS A 444 -5.58 -13.73 12.07
N ASN A 445 -6.38 -14.35 12.93
CA ASN A 445 -6.89 -15.72 12.75
C ASN A 445 -5.76 -16.73 12.47
N GLY A 446 -4.62 -16.59 13.14
CA GLY A 446 -3.45 -17.43 12.95
C GLY A 446 -2.65 -17.18 11.65
N ARG A 447 -2.98 -16.14 10.87
CA ARG A 447 -2.31 -15.82 9.61
C ARG A 447 -1.07 -14.98 9.84
N GLY A 448 0.09 -15.56 9.58
CA GLY A 448 1.38 -14.90 9.71
C GLY A 448 2.31 -15.61 10.67
N ILE A 449 3.52 -15.12 10.74
CA ILE A 449 4.61 -15.68 11.54
C ILE A 449 5.07 -14.61 12.54
N ALA A 450 5.21 -14.97 13.82
CA ALA A 450 5.78 -14.06 14.82
C ALA A 450 7.23 -13.75 14.45
N ALA A 451 7.50 -12.48 14.19
CA ALA A 451 8.81 -12.04 13.72
C ALA A 451 9.87 -12.20 14.82
N GLN A 452 11.04 -12.68 14.45
CA GLN A 452 12.18 -12.89 15.35
C GLN A 452 13.32 -11.89 15.07
N GLY A 453 13.16 -11.06 14.05
CA GLY A 453 14.13 -10.08 13.58
C GLY A 453 13.56 -9.24 12.46
N PRO A 454 14.35 -8.34 11.85
CA PRO A 454 13.88 -7.41 10.84
C PRO A 454 13.61 -8.06 9.47
N ILE A 455 14.27 -9.16 9.14
CA ILE A 455 14.25 -9.77 7.80
C ILE A 455 13.13 -10.80 7.73
N PRO A 456 12.16 -10.69 6.79
CA PRO A 456 11.08 -11.66 6.63
C PRO A 456 11.52 -12.93 5.89
N PRO A 457 10.74 -14.02 5.99
CA PRO A 457 10.95 -15.23 5.21
C PRO A 457 11.04 -14.96 3.70
N GLY A 458 11.89 -15.74 3.01
CA GLY A 458 12.11 -15.61 1.56
C GLY A 458 13.14 -14.55 1.17
N ILE A 459 13.62 -13.74 2.11
CA ILE A 459 14.72 -12.79 1.90
C ILE A 459 16.02 -13.38 2.47
N PHE A 460 17.14 -13.20 1.73
CA PHE A 460 18.45 -13.64 2.19
C PHE A 460 18.76 -13.09 3.58
N GLY A 461 19.33 -13.89 4.47
CA GLY A 461 19.61 -13.50 5.87
C GLY A 461 18.53 -13.93 6.86
N TYR A 462 17.33 -14.29 6.40
CA TYR A 462 16.32 -14.92 7.27
C TYR A 462 16.78 -16.31 7.72
N LYS A 463 16.51 -16.64 8.97
CA LYS A 463 16.78 -17.97 9.55
C LYS A 463 15.56 -18.50 10.26
N GLU A 464 15.37 -19.80 10.14
CA GLU A 464 14.34 -20.57 10.85
C GLU A 464 14.95 -21.38 11.99
N GLY A 465 14.11 -21.95 12.83
CA GLY A 465 14.47 -22.82 13.91
C GLY A 465 15.27 -22.12 15.02
N GLU A 466 16.05 -22.87 15.78
CA GLU A 466 16.84 -22.38 16.92
C GLU A 466 17.76 -21.20 16.56
N ALA A 467 18.40 -21.26 15.39
CA ALA A 467 19.29 -20.19 14.92
C ALA A 467 18.53 -18.88 14.56
N GLY A 468 17.24 -18.96 14.37
CA GLY A 468 16.38 -17.84 13.98
C GLY A 468 15.73 -17.11 15.15
N ILE A 469 15.57 -17.71 16.34
CA ILE A 469 14.80 -17.11 17.44
C ILE A 469 15.50 -15.87 18.03
N ASN A 470 14.70 -14.99 18.62
CA ASN A 470 15.18 -13.93 19.49
C ASN A 470 15.38 -14.46 20.94
N PRO A 471 16.62 -14.70 21.38
CA PRO A 471 16.87 -15.36 22.67
C PRO A 471 16.51 -14.50 23.88
N TYR A 472 16.23 -13.21 23.71
CA TYR A 472 15.78 -12.30 24.77
C TYR A 472 14.29 -12.39 25.05
N VAL A 473 13.51 -12.99 24.12
CA VAL A 473 12.04 -13.12 24.22
C VAL A 473 11.60 -14.58 24.20
N TYR A 474 12.37 -15.45 23.55
CA TYR A 474 12.05 -16.88 23.40
C TYR A 474 13.20 -17.78 23.88
N GLU A 475 12.84 -18.99 24.20
CA GLU A 475 13.75 -20.11 24.43
C GLU A 475 13.42 -21.24 23.46
N TRP A 476 14.45 -21.96 23.00
CA TRP A 476 14.23 -23.12 22.13
C TRP A 476 14.03 -24.37 23.00
N LYS A 477 12.84 -24.98 22.97
CA LYS A 477 12.49 -26.15 23.76
C LYS A 477 11.65 -27.11 22.92
N ASN A 478 12.00 -28.39 22.91
CA ASN A 478 11.25 -29.45 22.19
C ASN A 478 11.02 -29.12 20.71
N ASP A 479 12.03 -28.60 20.04
CA ASP A 479 12.00 -28.17 18.62
C ASP A 479 11.01 -27.00 18.32
N GLU A 480 10.64 -26.23 19.36
CA GLU A 480 9.75 -25.08 19.22
C GLU A 480 10.29 -23.85 19.94
N ALA A 481 9.95 -22.67 19.42
CA ALA A 481 10.23 -21.39 20.07
C ALA A 481 9.17 -21.14 21.15
N VAL A 482 9.57 -21.20 22.42
CA VAL A 482 8.69 -20.98 23.58
C VAL A 482 8.98 -19.61 24.18
N ARG A 483 7.95 -18.77 24.35
CA ARG A 483 8.12 -17.45 24.97
C ARG A 483 8.61 -17.54 26.40
N ARG A 484 9.48 -16.62 26.79
CA ARG A 484 9.91 -16.45 28.19
C ARG A 484 8.73 -16.07 29.07
N PRO A 485 8.69 -16.54 30.31
CA PRO A 485 7.58 -16.25 31.22
C PRO A 485 7.58 -14.76 31.61
N ILE A 486 6.37 -14.26 31.96
CA ILE A 486 6.19 -12.85 32.38
C ILE A 486 6.98 -12.49 33.65
N SER A 487 7.37 -13.48 34.47
CA SER A 487 8.27 -13.29 35.60
C SER A 487 9.62 -12.69 35.19
N ASP A 488 10.17 -13.10 34.04
CA ASP A 488 11.43 -12.59 33.52
C ASP A 488 11.29 -11.10 33.13
N ALA A 489 10.15 -10.73 32.56
CA ALA A 489 9.83 -9.33 32.26
C ALA A 489 9.75 -8.47 33.54
N LYS A 490 9.08 -8.99 34.58
CA LYS A 490 8.98 -8.31 35.90
C LYS A 490 10.33 -8.15 36.56
N GLN A 491 11.18 -9.15 36.46
CA GLN A 491 12.59 -9.06 36.96
C GLN A 491 13.34 -7.95 36.21
N LEU A 492 13.25 -7.92 34.86
CA LEU A 492 13.88 -6.87 34.05
C LEU A 492 13.33 -5.47 34.38
N MET A 493 12.02 -5.34 34.68
CA MET A 493 11.45 -4.08 35.16
C MET A 493 12.10 -3.60 36.46
N ALA A 494 12.25 -4.49 37.45
CA ALA A 494 12.89 -4.17 38.72
C ALA A 494 14.37 -3.77 38.51
N GLU A 495 15.11 -4.50 37.66
CA GLU A 495 16.48 -4.19 37.29
C GLU A 495 16.60 -2.90 36.47
N ALA A 496 15.59 -2.51 35.74
CA ALA A 496 15.48 -1.22 35.06
C ALA A 496 15.10 -0.07 36.01
N GLY A 497 14.91 -0.36 37.30
CA GLY A 497 14.55 0.63 38.31
C GLY A 497 13.05 0.95 38.38
N TYR A 498 12.20 0.06 37.92
CA TYR A 498 10.73 0.17 37.97
C TYR A 498 10.11 -1.09 38.59
N PRO A 499 10.43 -1.42 39.87
CA PRO A 499 9.86 -2.57 40.53
C PRO A 499 8.35 -2.47 40.55
N ASP A 500 7.66 -3.56 40.16
CA ASP A 500 6.19 -3.62 39.98
C ASP A 500 5.59 -2.53 39.06
N GLY A 501 6.43 -1.97 38.17
CA GLY A 501 6.05 -0.88 37.26
C GLY A 501 6.00 0.50 37.93
N ILE A 502 6.45 0.63 39.17
CA ILE A 502 6.43 1.90 39.91
C ILE A 502 7.70 2.72 39.58
N ASP A 503 7.50 3.98 39.21
CA ASP A 503 8.58 4.95 39.08
C ASP A 503 9.00 5.45 40.48
N PRO A 504 10.22 5.14 40.94
CA PRO A 504 10.69 5.52 42.29
C PRO A 504 10.74 7.03 42.51
N ALA A 505 10.83 7.83 41.43
CA ALA A 505 10.89 9.29 41.54
C ALA A 505 9.51 9.91 41.84
N THR A 506 8.43 9.27 41.41
CA THR A 506 7.06 9.79 41.53
C THR A 506 6.20 8.95 42.46
N GLY A 507 6.56 7.70 42.74
CA GLY A 507 5.73 6.73 43.45
C GLY A 507 4.50 6.23 42.71
N ASN A 508 4.34 6.60 41.43
CA ASN A 508 3.22 6.19 40.57
C ASN A 508 3.65 5.14 39.56
N HIS A 509 2.68 4.45 38.95
CA HIS A 509 2.94 3.58 37.82
C HIS A 509 3.61 4.34 36.68
N LEU A 510 4.56 3.70 36.00
CA LEU A 510 5.20 4.19 34.80
C LEU A 510 4.15 4.36 33.69
N ILE A 511 3.99 5.56 33.17
CA ILE A 511 3.11 5.85 32.05
C ILE A 511 3.92 5.98 30.78
N LEU A 512 3.58 5.18 29.76
CA LEU A 512 4.21 5.27 28.44
C LEU A 512 3.17 5.60 27.37
N SER A 513 3.59 6.37 26.37
CA SER A 513 2.74 6.75 25.23
C SER A 513 2.99 5.84 24.03
N TYR A 514 1.92 5.33 23.44
CA TYR A 514 1.94 4.49 22.26
C TYR A 514 1.20 5.15 21.11
N ASP A 515 1.95 5.53 20.07
CA ASP A 515 1.42 6.12 18.85
C ASP A 515 1.10 5.04 17.83
N VAL A 516 -0.13 5.06 17.33
CA VAL A 516 -0.63 4.06 16.39
C VAL A 516 -1.61 4.67 15.40
N THR A 517 -1.71 4.08 14.23
CA THR A 517 -2.71 4.45 13.23
C THR A 517 -4.07 3.86 13.57
N THR A 518 -5.14 4.56 13.17
CA THR A 518 -6.51 4.07 13.30
C THR A 518 -7.36 4.55 12.13
N THR A 519 -8.27 3.68 11.72
CA THR A 519 -9.39 4.05 10.82
C THR A 519 -10.67 4.34 11.59
N GLY A 520 -10.67 4.14 12.92
CA GLY A 520 -11.81 4.37 13.82
C GLY A 520 -12.75 3.17 13.98
N GLY A 521 -12.37 2.01 13.46
CA GLY A 521 -13.19 0.79 13.52
C GLY A 521 -13.21 0.10 14.90
N PRO A 522 -14.19 -0.80 15.14
CA PRO A 522 -14.27 -1.57 16.40
C PRO A 522 -13.05 -2.46 16.65
N GLN A 523 -12.42 -2.97 15.59
CA GLN A 523 -11.24 -3.83 15.67
C GLN A 523 -10.05 -3.07 16.28
N ASP A 524 -9.86 -1.80 15.90
CA ASP A 524 -8.80 -0.95 16.45
C ASP A 524 -8.95 -0.83 17.97
N LYS A 525 -10.18 -0.61 18.45
CA LYS A 525 -10.44 -0.52 19.89
C LYS A 525 -10.06 -1.80 20.63
N SER A 526 -10.43 -2.94 20.10
CA SER A 526 -10.12 -4.26 20.70
C SER A 526 -8.59 -4.48 20.74
N LEU A 527 -7.87 -4.12 19.70
CA LEU A 527 -6.41 -4.19 19.63
C LEU A 527 -5.75 -3.27 20.67
N PHE A 528 -6.25 -2.04 20.83
CA PHE A 528 -5.72 -1.09 21.81
C PHE A 528 -5.97 -1.53 23.24
N ASP A 529 -7.14 -2.09 23.53
CA ASP A 529 -7.46 -2.63 24.84
C ASP A 529 -6.62 -3.88 25.16
N TRP A 530 -6.37 -4.73 24.17
CA TRP A 530 -5.44 -5.85 24.30
C TRP A 530 -4.03 -5.34 24.60
N MET A 531 -3.56 -4.33 23.86
CA MET A 531 -2.21 -3.77 24.06
C MET A 531 -2.04 -3.20 25.48
N ARG A 532 -3.05 -2.46 25.99
CA ARG A 532 -3.04 -1.98 27.38
C ARG A 532 -2.88 -3.12 28.40
N LYS A 533 -3.58 -4.24 28.16
CA LYS A 533 -3.47 -5.43 29.03
C LYS A 533 -2.06 -6.04 29.00
N GLN A 534 -1.42 -6.07 27.83
CA GLN A 534 -0.03 -6.58 27.72
C GLN A 534 0.94 -5.75 28.59
N PHE A 535 0.86 -4.43 28.52
CA PHE A 535 1.68 -3.53 29.32
C PHE A 535 1.34 -3.58 30.83
N ALA A 536 0.06 -3.70 31.16
CA ALA A 536 -0.38 -3.79 32.55
C ALA A 536 0.16 -5.03 33.28
N GLN A 537 0.50 -6.14 32.58
CA GLN A 537 1.11 -7.33 33.18
C GLN A 537 2.44 -7.03 33.90
N ILE A 538 3.15 -5.96 33.46
CA ILE A 538 4.42 -5.50 34.03
C ILE A 538 4.27 -4.15 34.74
N GLY A 539 3.06 -3.73 35.08
CA GLY A 539 2.74 -2.54 35.84
C GLY A 539 2.85 -1.23 35.08
N ILE A 540 2.90 -1.25 33.74
CA ILE A 540 2.97 -0.03 32.92
C ILE A 540 1.56 0.39 32.49
N ASP A 541 1.23 1.67 32.69
CA ASP A 541 0.03 2.31 32.17
C ASP A 541 0.29 2.81 30.74
N LEU A 542 -0.44 2.25 29.75
CA LEU A 542 -0.24 2.59 28.35
C LEU A 542 -1.25 3.64 27.88
N ASN A 543 -0.77 4.84 27.54
CA ASN A 543 -1.54 5.90 26.91
C ASN A 543 -1.51 5.72 25.37
N VAL A 544 -2.58 5.21 24.81
CA VAL A 544 -2.68 5.01 23.34
C VAL A 544 -3.10 6.30 22.66
N ARG A 545 -2.25 6.79 21.76
CA ARG A 545 -2.44 8.00 20.94
C ARG A 545 -2.73 7.59 19.50
N ALA A 546 -3.97 7.26 19.20
CA ALA A 546 -4.40 6.81 17.88
C ALA A 546 -4.70 7.98 16.95
N THR A 547 -4.15 7.99 15.74
CA THR A 547 -4.35 9.03 14.72
C THR A 547 -4.49 8.45 13.32
N LEU A 548 -5.00 9.26 12.37
CA LEU A 548 -4.99 8.90 10.96
C LEU A 548 -3.55 8.79 10.44
N TYR A 549 -3.33 7.93 9.43
CA TYR A 549 -2.00 7.59 8.94
C TYR A 549 -1.16 8.79 8.50
N ASN A 550 -1.75 9.76 7.79
CA ASN A 550 -1.04 10.97 7.37
C ASN A 550 -0.54 11.83 8.54
N ARG A 551 -1.33 11.93 9.62
CA ARG A 551 -0.91 12.60 10.86
C ARG A 551 0.16 11.81 11.61
N PHE A 552 0.01 10.50 11.62
CA PHE A 552 1.01 9.61 12.22
C PHE A 552 2.36 9.77 11.52
N GLN A 553 2.41 9.78 10.18
CA GLN A 553 3.65 10.02 9.43
C GLN A 553 4.33 11.35 9.82
N GLU A 554 3.54 12.42 10.07
CA GLU A 554 4.09 13.70 10.49
C GLU A 554 4.68 13.65 11.91
N LYS A 555 4.02 12.98 12.86
CA LYS A 555 4.56 12.75 14.21
C LYS A 555 5.88 11.98 14.16
N MET A 556 5.97 10.97 13.30
CA MET A 556 7.20 10.22 13.11
C MET A 556 8.33 11.08 12.53
N ARG A 557 8.02 11.94 11.57
CA ARG A 557 8.97 12.87 10.95
C ARG A 557 9.54 13.88 11.96
N THR A 558 8.71 14.37 12.88
CA THR A 558 9.10 15.35 13.90
C THR A 558 9.69 14.71 15.16
N GLY A 559 9.55 13.38 15.33
CA GLY A 559 9.99 12.66 16.52
C GLY A 559 9.05 12.82 17.73
N ASP A 560 7.81 13.28 17.53
CA ASP A 560 6.78 13.38 18.58
C ASP A 560 6.15 12.02 18.88
N THR A 561 6.99 11.03 19.16
CA THR A 561 6.57 9.68 19.50
C THR A 561 7.50 9.12 20.58
N GLN A 562 6.98 8.22 21.44
CA GLN A 562 7.75 7.48 22.41
C GLN A 562 7.86 6.00 22.04
N ILE A 563 6.71 5.33 21.92
CA ILE A 563 6.58 3.98 21.37
C ILE A 563 5.59 4.11 20.19
N PHE A 564 5.86 3.38 19.11
CA PHE A 564 5.02 3.46 17.91
C PHE A 564 4.86 2.10 17.23
N SER A 565 3.80 1.90 16.48
CA SER A 565 3.63 0.76 15.56
C SER A 565 3.95 1.19 14.14
N TRP A 566 4.77 0.41 13.45
CA TRP A 566 5.08 0.61 12.04
C TRP A 566 5.29 -0.72 11.32
N GLY A 567 5.43 -0.68 10.00
CA GLY A 567 5.79 -1.83 9.19
C GLY A 567 6.63 -1.42 8.00
N TRP A 568 7.32 -2.39 7.44
CA TRP A 568 8.09 -2.24 6.23
C TRP A 568 7.74 -3.35 5.24
N VAL A 569 7.31 -2.95 4.06
CA VAL A 569 7.12 -3.83 2.91
C VAL A 569 8.39 -3.78 2.08
N ALA A 570 8.91 -4.90 1.65
CA ALA A 570 10.12 -4.91 0.83
C ALA A 570 9.93 -4.14 -0.48
N ASP A 571 10.82 -3.22 -0.75
CA ASP A 571 10.95 -2.54 -2.04
C ASP A 571 11.71 -3.41 -3.05
N TYR A 572 12.65 -4.20 -2.52
CA TYR A 572 13.48 -5.14 -3.29
C TYR A 572 13.89 -6.32 -2.41
N PRO A 573 14.17 -7.49 -3.01
CA PRO A 573 14.42 -8.74 -2.29
C PRO A 573 15.86 -8.85 -1.79
N ASP A 574 16.31 -7.89 -0.97
CA ASP A 574 17.64 -7.87 -0.37
C ASP A 574 17.57 -7.50 1.12
N PRO A 575 18.38 -8.13 2.00
CA PRO A 575 18.39 -7.82 3.43
C PRO A 575 18.73 -6.36 3.75
N GLU A 576 19.44 -5.68 2.88
CA GLU A 576 19.76 -4.26 3.03
C GLU A 576 18.50 -3.42 3.17
N ASN A 577 17.41 -3.77 2.44
CA ASN A 577 16.13 -3.06 2.50
C ASN A 577 15.40 -3.15 3.85
N PHE A 578 15.77 -4.08 4.71
CA PHE A 578 15.26 -4.19 6.08
C PHE A 578 16.22 -3.61 7.10
N LEU A 579 17.52 -3.83 6.89
CA LEU A 579 18.55 -3.40 7.84
C LEU A 579 18.85 -1.90 7.77
N PHE A 580 18.61 -1.24 6.61
CA PHE A 580 18.81 0.21 6.46
C PHE A 580 17.88 1.05 7.35
N GLN A 581 16.74 0.48 7.77
CA GLN A 581 15.82 1.10 8.73
C GLN A 581 16.39 1.19 10.15
N LEU A 582 17.52 0.57 10.40
CA LEU A 582 18.25 0.61 11.66
C LEU A 582 19.63 1.26 11.51
N TYR A 583 19.99 1.68 10.28
CA TYR A 583 21.24 2.38 10.00
C TYR A 583 21.19 3.82 10.49
N GLY A 584 22.20 4.23 11.30
CA GLY A 584 22.21 5.52 12.00
C GLY A 584 22.16 6.73 11.07
N ALA A 585 22.83 6.67 9.90
CA ALA A 585 22.81 7.76 8.91
C ALA A 585 21.43 7.89 8.19
N ASN A 586 20.51 6.94 8.40
CA ASN A 586 19.15 6.96 7.87
C ASN A 586 18.10 7.39 8.91
N GLY A 587 18.52 8.04 10.01
CA GLY A 587 17.64 8.49 11.09
C GLY A 587 16.54 9.42 10.61
N LYS A 588 15.28 9.12 10.98
CA LYS A 588 14.09 9.82 10.46
C LYS A 588 14.05 11.29 10.85
N VAL A 589 14.31 11.62 12.09
CA VAL A 589 14.25 13.01 12.59
C VAL A 589 15.39 13.86 12.05
N LYS A 590 16.61 13.33 12.06
CA LYS A 590 17.79 14.10 11.69
C LYS A 590 18.04 14.17 10.18
N PHE A 591 17.72 13.10 9.46
CA PHE A 591 18.10 12.94 8.05
C PHE A 591 16.89 12.73 7.13
N SER A 592 15.66 12.76 7.66
CA SER A 592 14.42 12.45 6.93
C SER A 592 14.41 11.06 6.29
N GLY A 593 15.23 10.14 6.79
CA GLY A 593 15.32 8.76 6.32
C GLY A 593 14.28 7.84 6.92
N GLU A 594 14.45 6.52 6.74
CA GLU A 594 13.46 5.52 7.14
C GLU A 594 13.81 4.77 8.45
N ASN A 595 14.88 5.14 9.13
CA ASN A 595 15.14 4.67 10.48
C ASN A 595 14.20 5.40 11.48
N ALA A 596 12.98 4.90 11.57
CA ALA A 596 11.91 5.48 12.37
C ALA A 596 12.20 5.48 13.88
N ALA A 597 12.95 4.50 14.35
CA ALA A 597 13.40 4.43 15.74
C ALA A 597 14.51 5.45 16.07
N ASN A 598 15.11 6.10 15.08
CA ASN A 598 16.30 6.93 15.23
C ASN A 598 17.46 6.19 15.95
N TYR A 599 17.55 4.87 15.73
CA TYR A 599 18.55 4.00 16.32
C TYR A 599 19.94 4.35 15.79
N GLN A 600 20.93 4.34 16.67
CA GLN A 600 22.34 4.58 16.34
C GLN A 600 23.19 3.59 17.10
N ASN A 601 23.99 2.83 16.40
CA ASN A 601 25.01 1.94 16.98
C ASN A 601 26.20 1.89 16.01
N PRO A 602 27.39 2.40 16.42
CA PRO A 602 28.56 2.48 15.53
C PRO A 602 28.99 1.13 14.95
N GLU A 603 28.88 0.03 15.71
CA GLU A 603 29.24 -1.28 15.22
C GLU A 603 28.22 -1.83 14.22
N PHE A 604 26.92 -1.64 14.48
CA PHE A 604 25.89 -1.95 13.50
C PHE A 604 26.10 -1.18 12.18
N ASP A 605 26.39 0.13 12.29
CA ASP A 605 26.64 0.99 11.12
C ASP A 605 27.89 0.56 10.35
N ARG A 606 28.95 0.15 11.05
CA ARG A 606 30.15 -0.41 10.42
C ARG A 606 29.85 -1.71 9.66
N LEU A 607 29.10 -2.62 10.28
CA LEU A 607 28.70 -3.90 9.68
C LEU A 607 27.75 -3.68 8.51
N PHE A 608 26.82 -2.75 8.62
CA PHE A 608 25.92 -2.37 7.52
C PHE A 608 26.71 -1.92 6.28
N ASN A 609 27.71 -1.06 6.48
CA ASN A 609 28.57 -0.60 5.38
C ASN A 609 29.42 -1.72 4.75
N LEU A 610 29.77 -2.75 5.52
CA LEU A 610 30.45 -3.95 4.98
C LEU A 610 29.46 -4.86 4.22
N MET A 611 28.25 -5.04 4.75
CA MET A 611 27.23 -5.94 4.22
C MET A 611 26.66 -5.45 2.89
N LYS A 612 26.33 -4.15 2.79
CA LYS A 612 25.58 -3.57 1.66
C LYS A 612 26.27 -3.73 0.30
N ASN A 613 27.58 -3.88 0.26
CA ASN A 613 28.37 -4.00 -0.97
C ASN A 613 28.74 -5.45 -1.35
N ARG A 614 28.21 -6.45 -0.62
CA ARG A 614 28.52 -7.86 -0.86
C ARG A 614 27.44 -8.57 -1.63
N GLN A 615 27.85 -9.59 -2.38
CA GLN A 615 26.92 -10.58 -2.94
C GLN A 615 26.45 -11.53 -1.83
N ASN A 616 25.33 -12.23 -2.09
CA ASN A 616 24.77 -13.21 -1.18
C ASN A 616 25.68 -14.44 -1.07
N ASP A 617 26.54 -14.46 -0.05
CA ASP A 617 27.47 -15.53 0.26
C ASP A 617 27.51 -15.79 1.78
N ALA A 618 28.27 -16.80 2.18
CA ALA A 618 28.44 -17.18 3.58
C ALA A 618 29.07 -16.08 4.45
N GLN A 619 29.86 -15.17 3.85
CA GLN A 619 30.48 -14.06 4.59
C GLN A 619 29.46 -12.95 4.81
N ARG A 620 28.63 -12.63 3.79
CA ARG A 620 27.52 -11.69 3.95
C ARG A 620 26.54 -12.18 5.02
N GLN A 621 26.22 -13.49 5.02
CA GLN A 621 25.35 -14.11 6.03
C GLN A 621 25.90 -13.92 7.44
N ARG A 622 27.19 -14.13 7.67
CA ARG A 622 27.82 -13.93 9.00
C ARG A 622 27.71 -12.48 9.47
N ILE A 623 27.95 -11.52 8.59
CA ILE A 623 27.81 -10.09 8.91
C ILE A 623 26.36 -9.78 9.31
N ILE A 624 25.38 -10.31 8.57
CA ILE A 624 23.96 -10.14 8.87
C ILE A 624 23.61 -10.75 10.23
N ASP A 625 24.13 -11.94 10.55
CA ASP A 625 23.92 -12.59 11.84
C ASP A 625 24.42 -11.74 13.00
N GLU A 626 25.61 -11.14 12.86
CA GLU A 626 26.16 -10.21 13.86
C GLU A 626 25.28 -8.97 14.01
N MET A 627 24.81 -8.38 12.90
CA MET A 627 23.91 -7.23 12.93
C MET A 627 22.58 -7.56 13.61
N ILE A 628 21.99 -8.71 13.33
CA ILE A 628 20.75 -9.18 13.98
C ILE A 628 20.97 -9.41 15.47
N SER A 629 22.11 -9.97 15.87
CA SER A 629 22.47 -10.15 17.28
C SER A 629 22.54 -8.81 18.02
N ILE A 630 23.14 -7.78 17.42
CA ILE A 630 23.24 -6.43 18.00
C ILE A 630 21.84 -5.85 18.21
N VAL A 631 20.97 -5.87 17.21
CA VAL A 631 19.65 -5.24 17.33
C VAL A 631 18.69 -6.03 18.23
N ARG A 632 18.83 -7.35 18.33
CA ARG A 632 18.13 -8.16 19.33
C ARG A 632 18.61 -7.80 20.75
N HIS A 633 19.92 -7.59 20.93
CA HIS A 633 20.50 -7.17 22.20
C HIS A 633 20.03 -5.77 22.60
N ASP A 634 20.06 -4.79 21.71
CA ASP A 634 19.71 -3.40 22.00
C ASP A 634 18.19 -3.17 22.06
N ALA A 635 17.42 -4.05 21.44
CA ALA A 635 15.97 -4.04 21.39
C ALA A 635 15.36 -2.68 20.97
N PRO A 636 15.79 -2.04 19.87
CA PRO A 636 15.16 -0.82 19.39
C PRO A 636 13.72 -1.08 18.90
N TRP A 637 13.40 -2.32 18.56
CA TRP A 637 12.08 -2.80 18.14
C TRP A 637 11.65 -4.01 18.95
N ILE A 638 10.34 -4.12 19.14
CA ILE A 638 9.66 -5.38 19.43
C ILE A 638 9.29 -5.96 18.07
N TRP A 639 9.81 -7.14 17.77
CA TRP A 639 9.51 -7.85 16.52
C TRP A 639 8.06 -8.30 16.54
N GLY A 640 7.26 -7.87 15.55
CA GLY A 640 5.84 -8.12 15.50
C GLY A 640 5.48 -9.34 14.65
N ILE A 641 5.09 -9.10 13.41
CA ILE A 641 4.54 -10.14 12.53
C ILE A 641 5.12 -10.02 11.11
N HIS A 642 5.39 -11.17 10.49
CA HIS A 642 5.45 -11.33 9.04
C HIS A 642 4.07 -11.80 8.56
N PRO A 643 3.26 -10.95 7.91
CA PRO A 643 1.86 -11.24 7.63
C PRO A 643 1.69 -12.17 6.44
N GLU A 644 0.64 -12.98 6.49
CA GLU A 644 0.13 -13.74 5.37
C GLU A 644 -1.18 -13.10 4.90
N GLU A 645 -1.26 -12.74 3.62
CA GLU A 645 -2.41 -12.08 3.05
C GLU A 645 -3.30 -13.05 2.27
N PHE A 646 -4.60 -12.99 2.52
CA PHE A 646 -5.60 -13.79 1.86
C PHE A 646 -6.48 -12.88 1.01
N ILE A 647 -6.36 -13.01 -0.31
CA ILE A 647 -7.10 -12.21 -1.28
C ILE A 647 -8.12 -13.11 -1.98
N LEU A 648 -9.38 -12.74 -1.90
CA LEU A 648 -10.47 -13.41 -2.60
C LEU A 648 -10.83 -12.61 -3.85
N SER A 649 -10.88 -13.28 -4.98
CA SER A 649 -11.25 -12.69 -6.27
C SER A 649 -12.48 -13.36 -6.85
N GLN A 650 -13.28 -12.56 -7.56
CA GLN A 650 -14.51 -13.01 -8.23
C GLN A 650 -14.19 -13.90 -9.44
N SER A 651 -15.13 -14.77 -9.83
CA SER A 651 -14.97 -15.71 -10.96
C SER A 651 -14.66 -15.04 -12.29
N TRP A 652 -15.14 -13.83 -12.49
CA TRP A 652 -14.97 -13.06 -13.73
C TRP A 652 -13.63 -12.29 -13.80
N VAL A 653 -12.82 -12.32 -12.75
CA VAL A 653 -11.47 -11.73 -12.75
C VAL A 653 -10.48 -12.76 -13.27
N SER A 654 -9.65 -12.39 -14.22
CA SER A 654 -8.59 -13.29 -14.70
C SER A 654 -7.61 -13.62 -13.58
N ARG A 655 -7.15 -14.87 -13.54
CA ARG A 655 -6.09 -15.26 -12.61
C ARG A 655 -4.79 -14.56 -12.97
N VAL A 656 -4.21 -13.85 -12.02
CA VAL A 656 -2.92 -13.19 -12.13
C VAL A 656 -1.96 -13.80 -11.12
N LYS A 657 -0.67 -13.90 -11.49
CA LYS A 657 0.33 -14.39 -10.57
C LYS A 657 0.57 -13.35 -9.48
N PRO A 658 0.48 -13.72 -8.19
CA PRO A 658 0.81 -12.82 -7.11
C PRO A 658 2.23 -12.28 -7.25
N ASN A 659 2.39 -10.98 -7.01
CA ASN A 659 3.70 -10.32 -7.10
C ASN A 659 3.81 -9.22 -6.07
N THR A 660 4.55 -9.47 -5.00
CA THR A 660 4.74 -8.57 -3.87
C THR A 660 5.83 -7.54 -4.09
N MET A 661 6.70 -7.74 -5.09
CA MET A 661 7.78 -6.79 -5.46
C MET A 661 7.38 -5.83 -6.58
N PHE A 662 6.18 -5.96 -7.12
CA PHE A 662 5.78 -5.23 -8.31
C PHE A 662 4.34 -4.72 -8.17
N SER A 663 4.19 -3.43 -8.00
CA SER A 663 2.89 -2.80 -7.78
C SER A 663 2.09 -2.50 -9.06
N SER A 664 2.72 -2.50 -10.25
CA SER A 664 2.04 -2.21 -11.53
C SER A 664 1.29 -3.42 -12.10
N THR A 665 0.32 -3.94 -11.34
CA THR A 665 -0.39 -5.19 -11.66
C THR A 665 -1.67 -5.00 -12.46
N LEU A 666 -2.29 -3.80 -12.45
CA LEU A 666 -3.57 -3.55 -13.12
C LEU A 666 -3.53 -3.83 -14.63
N LYS A 667 -2.41 -3.62 -15.29
CA LYS A 667 -2.29 -3.87 -16.74
C LYS A 667 -2.49 -5.33 -17.12
N TYR A 668 -2.28 -6.27 -16.19
CA TYR A 668 -2.42 -7.72 -16.40
C TYR A 668 -3.80 -8.25 -16.06
N LEU A 669 -4.65 -7.45 -15.39
CA LEU A 669 -6.00 -7.85 -15.00
C LEU A 669 -6.96 -7.76 -16.18
N ALA A 670 -7.68 -8.85 -16.44
CA ALA A 670 -8.78 -8.89 -17.40
C ALA A 670 -10.09 -9.21 -16.67
N ILE A 671 -11.19 -8.62 -17.13
CA ILE A 671 -12.53 -8.79 -16.57
C ILE A 671 -13.45 -9.39 -17.62
N ASP A 672 -14.11 -10.50 -17.29
CA ASP A 672 -15.22 -11.03 -18.05
C ASP A 672 -16.49 -10.24 -17.70
N VAL A 673 -16.77 -9.20 -18.49
CA VAL A 673 -17.90 -8.28 -18.23
C VAL A 673 -19.26 -8.98 -18.34
N PRO A 674 -19.54 -9.85 -19.32
CA PRO A 674 -20.75 -10.66 -19.38
C PRO A 674 -20.98 -11.51 -18.12
N GLU A 675 -19.97 -12.24 -17.66
CA GLU A 675 -20.07 -13.06 -16.47
C GLU A 675 -20.30 -12.21 -15.21
N ARG A 676 -19.59 -11.10 -15.06
CA ARG A 676 -19.79 -10.14 -13.97
C ARG A 676 -21.24 -9.64 -13.92
N ASN A 677 -21.80 -9.24 -15.05
CA ASN A 677 -23.16 -8.72 -15.10
C ASN A 677 -24.19 -9.80 -14.75
N LYS A 678 -24.00 -11.01 -15.25
CA LYS A 678 -24.83 -12.17 -14.94
C LYS A 678 -24.82 -12.48 -13.43
N MET A 679 -23.66 -12.56 -12.83
CA MET A 679 -23.51 -12.88 -11.40
C MET A 679 -24.03 -11.76 -10.50
N ARG A 680 -23.70 -10.49 -10.80
CA ARG A 680 -24.28 -9.34 -10.09
C ARG A 680 -25.80 -9.34 -10.14
N PHE A 681 -26.39 -9.63 -11.30
CA PHE A 681 -27.83 -9.73 -11.43
C PHE A 681 -28.41 -10.86 -10.58
N ALA A 682 -27.80 -12.04 -10.63
CA ALA A 682 -28.27 -13.21 -9.86
C ALA A 682 -28.17 -12.99 -8.32
N TRP A 683 -27.11 -12.35 -7.86
CA TRP A 683 -26.87 -12.15 -6.41
C TRP A 683 -27.66 -10.98 -5.80
N ASN A 684 -28.09 -10.03 -6.61
CA ASN A 684 -28.74 -8.80 -6.13
C ASN A 684 -30.21 -8.70 -6.54
N GLN A 685 -30.86 -9.86 -6.78
CA GLN A 685 -32.31 -9.87 -7.02
C GLN A 685 -33.07 -9.46 -5.75
N PRO A 686 -34.03 -8.53 -5.86
CA PRO A 686 -34.82 -8.13 -4.72
C PRO A 686 -35.72 -9.31 -4.24
N VAL A 687 -35.72 -9.53 -2.94
CA VAL A 687 -36.56 -10.54 -2.29
C VAL A 687 -37.84 -9.88 -1.84
N PHE A 688 -38.93 -10.09 -2.58
CA PHE A 688 -40.23 -9.43 -2.34
C PHE A 688 -41.18 -10.21 -1.40
N TRP A 689 -40.92 -11.50 -1.12
CA TRP A 689 -41.81 -12.28 -0.29
C TRP A 689 -42.02 -11.74 1.15
N PRO A 690 -41.03 -11.10 1.83
CA PRO A 690 -41.26 -10.49 3.14
C PRO A 690 -42.24 -9.32 3.09
N LEU A 691 -42.17 -8.52 2.00
CA LEU A 691 -43.13 -7.43 1.76
C LEU A 691 -44.55 -8.00 1.53
N GLY A 692 -44.66 -9.13 0.80
CA GLY A 692 -45.92 -9.85 0.62
C GLY A 692 -46.49 -10.35 1.94
N LEU A 693 -45.64 -10.90 2.81
CA LEU A 693 -46.04 -11.32 4.16
C LEU A 693 -46.50 -10.14 5.03
N LEU A 694 -45.75 -9.04 5.00
CA LEU A 694 -46.12 -7.84 5.75
C LEU A 694 -47.48 -7.28 5.25
N PHE A 695 -47.71 -7.24 3.94
CA PHE A 695 -48.96 -6.80 3.35
C PHE A 695 -50.12 -7.73 3.74
N LEU A 696 -49.90 -9.05 3.76
CA LEU A 696 -50.86 -10.03 4.20
C LEU A 696 -51.21 -9.85 5.69
N LEU A 697 -50.23 -9.63 6.56
CA LEU A 697 -50.42 -9.31 7.94
C LEU A 697 -51.26 -8.05 8.17
N ILE A 698 -50.98 -6.98 7.42
CA ILE A 698 -51.76 -5.75 7.47
C ILE A 698 -53.20 -5.99 7.04
N LEU A 699 -53.43 -6.77 5.97
CA LEU A 699 -54.78 -7.17 5.56
C LEU A 699 -55.53 -7.98 6.64
N ILE A 700 -54.85 -8.90 7.30
CA ILE A 700 -55.41 -9.71 8.41
C ILE A 700 -55.80 -8.80 9.58
N LEU A 701 -55.00 -7.81 9.91
CA LEU A 701 -55.26 -6.86 11.01
C LEU A 701 -56.40 -5.88 10.66
N ILE A 702 -56.51 -5.46 9.39
CA ILE A 702 -57.56 -4.54 8.93
C ILE A 702 -58.90 -5.26 8.75
N LEU A 703 -58.90 -6.54 8.36
CA LEU A 703 -60.10 -7.31 8.08
C LEU A 703 -61.14 -7.31 9.20
N PRO A 704 -60.79 -7.49 10.50
CA PRO A 704 -61.74 -7.40 11.63
C PRO A 704 -62.34 -6.00 11.74
N LEU A 705 -61.58 -4.93 11.50
CA LEU A 705 -62.04 -3.54 11.53
C LEU A 705 -63.07 -3.27 10.40
N VAL A 706 -62.79 -3.76 9.22
CA VAL A 706 -63.69 -3.67 8.07
C VAL A 706 -64.98 -4.46 8.29
N ILE A 707 -64.86 -5.67 8.88
CA ILE A 707 -66.02 -6.50 9.24
C ILE A 707 -66.85 -5.81 10.32
N ALA A 708 -66.21 -5.25 11.35
CA ALA A 708 -66.87 -4.52 12.43
C ALA A 708 -67.61 -3.28 11.89
N TYR A 709 -66.99 -2.52 10.99
CA TYR A 709 -67.57 -1.37 10.31
C TYR A 709 -68.82 -1.76 9.49
N TYR A 710 -68.73 -2.78 8.64
CA TYR A 710 -69.88 -3.26 7.88
C TYR A 710 -70.99 -3.84 8.76
N LYS A 711 -70.66 -4.51 9.90
CA LYS A 711 -71.65 -4.95 10.85
C LYS A 711 -72.36 -3.79 11.57
N LYS A 712 -71.63 -2.70 11.86
CA LYS A 712 -72.15 -1.47 12.47
C LYS A 712 -73.10 -0.73 11.51
N GLU A 713 -72.72 -0.62 10.26
CA GLU A 713 -73.48 0.08 9.23
C GLU A 713 -74.78 -0.64 8.85
N ARG A 714 -74.84 -1.96 9.01
CA ARG A 714 -76.02 -2.79 8.76
C ARG A 714 -76.94 -2.95 9.96
N LYS A 715 -76.63 -2.37 11.14
CA LYS A 715 -77.55 -2.33 12.27
C LYS A 715 -78.65 -1.32 11.97
N PRO A 716 -79.97 -1.70 12.11
CA PRO A 716 -81.07 -0.73 11.95
C PRO A 716 -80.94 0.35 13.02
N ALA A 717 -81.19 1.60 12.64
CA ALA A 717 -81.19 2.71 13.59
C ALA A 717 -82.22 2.44 14.71
N GLU A 718 -81.79 2.24 15.91
CA GLU A 718 -82.68 2.19 17.10
C GLU A 718 -83.30 3.60 17.26
N ARG A 719 -84.62 3.72 16.99
CA ARG A 719 -85.35 4.91 17.36
C ARG A 719 -85.30 5.09 18.87
N ARG A 720 -84.50 6.01 19.35
CA ARG A 720 -84.63 6.49 20.72
C ARG A 720 -85.95 7.25 20.78
N PHE A 721 -86.95 6.61 21.42
CA PHE A 721 -88.04 7.38 21.95
C PHE A 721 -87.53 8.20 23.13
N ILE A 722 -87.52 9.55 22.94
CA ILE A 722 -87.36 10.48 24.06
C ILE A 722 -88.74 10.59 24.69
N PRO A 723 -88.89 10.39 26.04
CA PRO A 723 -90.17 10.53 26.68
C PRO A 723 -90.64 11.98 26.78
#